data_9c93367d6f32784fdbf2855b3d06636f
#
_entry.id   9c93367d6f32784fdbf2855b3d06636f
#
_cell.length_a   1.000
_cell.length_b   1.000
_cell.length_c   1.000
_cell.angle_alpha   90.00
_cell.angle_beta   90.00
_cell.angle_gamma   90.00
#
_symmetry.space_group_name_H-M   'P 1'
#
loop_
_entity.id
_entity.type
_entity.pdbx_description
1 polymer ?
#
loop_
_entity_poly.entity_id
_entity_poly.type
_entity_poly.pdbx_seq_one_letter_code
_entity_poly.pdbx_strand_id
1 'polypeptide(L)'
;MPTQWTTFPMEFKGGLISNLTPLQQGVNAIGSATILQNFESDREGGYSKLKGYSKFSETKVPGGGEVLAMKVVSSGRVVTARKMDTATVTEYQTATSTVNGAVSNATAVALDNNTATAVLNGAVTSKTTLTLDRARTFTGVTGSTSLAGASATFDVTNTNGTYTAAINAAGTGFKVNETVTVVGANLGGATAANNATITVTSVGSSAVTYTNPAQSGYSGSGSSATFNVIKTGTTYTVAITAAGSGYSASETITVVGAALNGATTANNATITITGVNGSGGITAATIAGTGLAEGPVTGVSIAGTGVSFSGTITKGMVITGTGITGTVTVKTVTSQTSIVLDTAVSIADNVVVSFVTNIKAGMFVTGTGISGVVKVASLTNQNNIVLDSAQSISDNTVLTFGTFHSTQVNKTLYFHGTGTTWSHIGTSSSTNTLKNRFADFNFTQEDKTIFVDSKSYPVIFNSSGSTITALTSSNSSDVQGAENVVVFKNHAFYSKGSKIFFTVPNTVDNFATGSGAGTINVGHDVTGMIGFRDQLIIFTTDTIKKLVGSTSSDFKLEPITDRIGCINPDSIQEFGGDIAYLSPDGIRLLSATDRIGDLALDIASDPIYKDANEFISQTDVFCSVLVRGKSQYRLFSYIPSVQAASAAGLIATKFVAQGGSGIAWSKTKGLKVNVADSTYSGAQETIMFGNDDGFCYKMDSGNSFDGGPIESIYESPFMPITDPQIRKTMYKLSLYAQPTGTMLLDVNFKIDFDTKNDAGVVQPDLIQIGASGGGVSLYGASTSVYGGSSVKYGGNLDQVYFENLVGSFKTVAMRITDNSTNPTFTLDTAVLEYRQHDRQ
;
A
#
# COMPACT_ATOMS: atom_id res chain seq x y z
N MET A 1 21.29 51.07 40.96
CA MET A 1 21.42 49.64 41.29
C MET A 1 21.56 48.82 40.01
N PRO A 2 22.40 47.83 39.95
CA PRO A 2 22.43 46.99 38.75
C PRO A 2 21.06 46.36 38.57
N THR A 3 20.52 46.49 37.39
CA THR A 3 19.21 46.01 37.01
C THR A 3 19.25 44.46 37.00
N GLN A 4 18.68 43.83 38.00
CA GLN A 4 18.69 42.39 38.18
C GLN A 4 17.65 41.73 37.24
N TRP A 5 18.10 40.85 36.39
CA TRP A 5 17.23 39.98 35.62
C TRP A 5 16.58 38.93 36.56
N THR A 6 15.33 38.67 36.37
CA THR A 6 14.54 37.68 37.12
C THR A 6 14.16 36.52 36.20
N THR A 7 14.16 35.32 36.72
CA THR A 7 13.77 34.11 36.00
C THR A 7 12.37 33.67 36.42
N PHE A 8 11.61 33.20 35.48
CA PHE A 8 10.30 32.60 35.71
C PHE A 8 10.28 31.20 35.09
N PRO A 9 10.37 30.13 35.92
CA PRO A 9 10.25 28.75 35.46
C PRO A 9 8.78 28.38 35.26
N MET A 10 8.51 27.69 34.17
CA MET A 10 7.22 27.13 33.81
C MET A 10 7.39 25.63 33.49
N GLU A 11 7.01 24.76 34.41
CA GLU A 11 7.01 23.32 34.19
C GLU A 11 5.81 22.95 33.34
N PHE A 12 6.01 22.11 32.32
CA PHE A 12 4.91 21.63 31.48
C PHE A 12 4.13 20.53 32.21
N LYS A 13 3.01 20.89 32.81
CA LYS A 13 2.18 20.01 33.64
C LYS A 13 0.73 20.47 33.72
N GLY A 14 -0.17 19.59 34.17
CA GLY A 14 -1.59 19.93 34.37
C GLY A 14 -2.48 19.65 33.17
N GLY A 15 -1.90 19.41 31.97
CA GLY A 15 -2.64 19.08 30.77
C GLY A 15 -3.45 20.25 30.20
N LEU A 16 -4.43 19.92 29.37
CA LEU A 16 -5.39 20.85 28.77
C LEU A 16 -6.42 21.29 29.82
N ILE A 17 -6.69 22.59 29.89
CA ILE A 17 -7.75 23.17 30.75
C ILE A 17 -8.56 24.16 29.91
N SER A 18 -9.88 23.99 29.85
CA SER A 18 -10.78 24.88 29.13
C SER A 18 -12.01 25.35 29.93
N ASN A 19 -12.09 24.98 31.18
CA ASN A 19 -13.13 25.46 32.09
C ASN A 19 -12.79 26.78 32.80
N LEU A 20 -11.57 27.29 32.65
CA LEU A 20 -11.12 28.57 33.21
C LEU A 20 -10.90 29.61 32.10
N THR A 21 -11.04 30.91 32.47
CA THR A 21 -10.60 31.95 31.52
C THR A 21 -9.07 31.94 31.41
N PRO A 22 -8.49 32.34 30.29
CA PRO A 22 -7.03 32.29 30.06
C PRO A 22 -6.21 33.00 31.13
N LEU A 23 -6.71 34.09 31.71
CA LEU A 23 -6.02 34.79 32.80
C LEU A 23 -6.14 34.04 34.13
N GLN A 24 -7.31 33.51 34.49
CA GLN A 24 -7.49 32.70 35.67
C GLN A 24 -6.61 31.45 35.65
N GLN A 25 -6.55 30.81 34.50
CA GLN A 25 -5.69 29.65 34.26
C GLN A 25 -4.19 30.04 34.40
N GLY A 26 -3.78 31.18 33.84
CA GLY A 26 -2.39 31.68 33.90
C GLY A 26 -1.93 32.04 35.32
N VAL A 27 -2.86 32.29 36.25
CA VAL A 27 -2.56 32.53 37.68
C VAL A 27 -2.59 31.23 38.49
N ASN A 28 -3.58 30.36 38.25
CA ASN A 28 -3.87 29.23 39.12
C ASN A 28 -3.29 27.89 38.64
N ALA A 29 -3.00 27.78 37.32
CA ALA A 29 -2.58 26.54 36.68
C ALA A 29 -1.42 26.78 35.70
N ILE A 30 -0.34 27.41 36.19
CA ILE A 30 0.88 27.66 35.42
C ILE A 30 1.44 26.33 34.90
N GLY A 31 1.76 26.31 33.57
CA GLY A 31 2.27 25.10 32.90
C GLY A 31 1.21 24.22 32.25
N SER A 32 -0.07 24.43 32.60
CA SER A 32 -1.18 23.83 31.84
C SER A 32 -1.30 24.47 30.46
N ALA A 33 -2.12 23.91 29.62
CA ALA A 33 -2.32 24.36 28.25
C ALA A 33 -3.75 24.85 28.02
N THR A 34 -3.91 25.92 27.24
CA THR A 34 -5.19 26.31 26.62
C THR A 34 -5.42 25.54 25.31
N ILE A 35 -4.33 25.13 24.64
CA ILE A 35 -4.33 24.20 23.52
C ILE A 35 -3.23 23.18 23.75
N LEU A 36 -3.58 21.91 23.77
CA LEU A 36 -2.65 20.78 23.85
C LEU A 36 -3.08 19.73 22.82
N GLN A 37 -2.63 19.92 21.58
CA GLN A 37 -3.00 19.09 20.45
C GLN A 37 -1.81 18.20 20.03
N ASN A 38 -2.06 16.90 19.86
CA ASN A 38 -1.06 15.89 19.49
C ASN A 38 0.18 15.87 20.40
N PHE A 39 -0.03 16.28 21.65
CA PHE A 39 0.84 16.04 22.78
C PHE A 39 0.14 15.10 23.75
N GLU A 40 0.91 14.33 24.49
CA GLU A 40 0.45 13.54 25.63
C GLU A 40 1.23 13.93 26.88
N SER A 41 0.55 13.91 28.01
CA SER A 41 1.23 14.12 29.30
C SER A 41 2.04 12.87 29.65
N ASP A 42 3.32 13.05 29.95
CA ASP A 42 4.16 11.95 30.42
C ASP A 42 3.86 11.63 31.89
N ARG A 43 4.07 10.37 32.26
CA ARG A 43 3.91 9.94 33.67
C ARG A 43 4.97 10.53 34.60
N GLU A 44 6.15 10.83 34.05
CA GLU A 44 7.28 11.43 34.77
C GLU A 44 7.21 12.96 34.78
N GLY A 45 6.26 13.54 34.07
CA GLY A 45 6.08 14.97 33.86
C GLY A 45 6.46 15.39 32.44
N GLY A 46 6.06 16.60 32.05
CA GLY A 46 6.30 17.11 30.71
C GLY A 46 5.20 16.75 29.70
N TYR A 47 5.34 17.27 28.50
CA TYR A 47 4.46 16.96 27.37
C TYR A 47 5.26 16.35 26.24
N SER A 48 4.97 15.10 25.91
CA SER A 48 5.62 14.37 24.83
C SER A 48 4.82 14.51 23.53
N LYS A 49 5.49 14.76 22.41
CA LYS A 49 4.87 14.68 21.09
C LYS A 49 4.30 13.28 20.87
N LEU A 50 3.06 13.20 20.41
CA LEU A 50 2.38 11.94 20.14
C LEU A 50 3.14 11.15 19.07
N LYS A 51 3.28 9.85 19.29
CA LYS A 51 3.80 8.94 18.24
C LYS A 51 2.81 8.80 17.11
N GLY A 52 3.32 8.50 15.93
CA GLY A 52 2.52 8.31 14.74
C GLY A 52 1.77 6.99 14.68
N TYR A 53 1.29 6.68 13.49
CA TYR A 53 0.75 5.36 13.16
C TYR A 53 1.22 4.95 11.77
N SER A 54 1.26 3.66 11.55
CA SER A 54 1.66 3.05 10.28
C SER A 54 0.69 1.95 9.89
N LYS A 55 0.61 1.65 8.60
CA LYS A 55 -0.19 0.52 8.12
C LYS A 55 0.31 -0.79 8.72
N PHE A 56 -0.62 -1.62 9.16
CA PHE A 56 -0.33 -3.00 9.54
C PHE A 56 -0.03 -3.87 8.31
N SER A 57 -0.73 -3.60 7.22
CA SER A 57 -0.54 -4.25 5.92
C SER A 57 -0.68 -3.22 4.80
N GLU A 58 0.17 -3.31 3.79
CA GLU A 58 0.07 -2.47 2.60
C GLU A 58 -1.18 -2.76 1.76
N THR A 59 -1.87 -3.86 2.05
CA THR A 59 -3.13 -4.22 1.41
C THR A 59 -4.31 -3.91 2.32
N LYS A 60 -5.37 -3.35 1.75
CA LYS A 60 -6.61 -3.10 2.47
C LYS A 60 -7.27 -4.40 2.92
N VAL A 61 -8.00 -4.35 4.03
CA VAL A 61 -8.93 -5.41 4.38
C VAL A 61 -9.98 -5.54 3.28
N PRO A 62 -10.27 -6.76 2.81
CA PRO A 62 -11.30 -6.98 1.81
C PRO A 62 -12.70 -6.46 2.20
N GLY A 63 -13.34 -5.69 1.31
CA GLY A 63 -14.67 -5.09 1.57
C GLY A 63 -14.79 -3.68 1.01
N GLY A 64 -15.85 -2.94 1.30
CA GLY A 64 -16.15 -1.64 0.71
C GLY A 64 -16.36 -0.48 1.66
N GLY A 65 -16.86 -0.72 2.83
CA GLY A 65 -17.12 0.30 3.83
C GLY A 65 -16.00 0.46 4.83
N GLU A 66 -16.37 0.95 5.98
CA GLU A 66 -15.51 1.03 7.14
C GLU A 66 -15.10 -0.34 7.69
N VAL A 67 -13.98 -0.39 8.40
CA VAL A 67 -13.58 -1.52 9.23
C VAL A 67 -14.50 -1.57 10.45
N LEU A 68 -15.18 -2.70 10.64
CA LEU A 68 -16.27 -2.87 11.62
C LEU A 68 -15.86 -3.67 12.87
N ALA A 69 -14.73 -4.34 12.84
CA ALA A 69 -14.15 -5.05 13.99
C ALA A 69 -12.64 -4.99 13.96
N MET A 70 -12.04 -4.99 15.13
CA MET A 70 -10.60 -5.11 15.32
C MET A 70 -10.34 -5.94 16.57
N LYS A 71 -9.59 -7.03 16.42
CA LYS A 71 -9.12 -7.86 17.52
C LYS A 71 -7.66 -8.22 17.30
N VAL A 72 -6.82 -7.86 18.24
CA VAL A 72 -5.41 -8.26 18.24
C VAL A 72 -5.29 -9.65 18.85
N VAL A 73 -4.86 -10.64 18.06
CA VAL A 73 -4.64 -12.02 18.51
C VAL A 73 -3.20 -12.18 19.03
N SER A 74 -2.25 -11.52 18.34
CA SER A 74 -0.84 -11.47 18.75
C SER A 74 -0.19 -10.24 18.09
N SER A 75 1.07 -9.95 18.43
CA SER A 75 1.80 -8.79 17.88
C SER A 75 1.86 -8.72 16.34
N GLY A 76 1.73 -9.84 15.67
CA GLY A 76 1.77 -9.93 14.19
C GLY A 76 0.48 -10.45 13.56
N ARG A 77 -0.61 -10.58 14.34
CA ARG A 77 -1.85 -11.22 13.86
C ARG A 77 -3.09 -10.51 14.39
N VAL A 78 -4.02 -10.22 13.50
CA VAL A 78 -5.29 -9.57 13.85
C VAL A 78 -6.47 -10.31 13.22
N VAL A 79 -7.61 -10.26 13.89
CA VAL A 79 -8.92 -10.58 13.31
C VAL A 79 -9.67 -9.27 13.12
N THR A 80 -10.17 -9.05 11.93
CA THR A 80 -10.86 -7.82 11.55
C THR A 80 -12.09 -8.14 10.72
N ALA A 81 -13.01 -7.21 10.65
CA ALA A 81 -14.21 -7.34 9.83
C ALA A 81 -14.45 -6.08 9.02
N ARG A 82 -14.97 -6.25 7.81
CA ARG A 82 -15.34 -5.17 6.93
C ARG A 82 -16.63 -5.49 6.19
N LYS A 83 -17.47 -4.49 5.95
CA LYS A 83 -18.68 -4.64 5.15
C LYS A 83 -18.31 -4.85 3.68
N MET A 84 -19.01 -5.76 3.00
CA MET A 84 -18.87 -5.91 1.56
C MET A 84 -19.81 -4.93 0.84
N ASP A 85 -19.24 -4.08 0.00
CA ASP A 85 -19.96 -3.17 -0.88
C ASP A 85 -19.90 -3.67 -2.32
N THR A 86 -20.91 -3.40 -3.13
CA THR A 86 -20.96 -3.75 -4.56
C THR A 86 -19.84 -3.10 -5.37
N ALA A 87 -19.41 -1.89 -4.99
CA ALA A 87 -18.31 -1.19 -5.65
C ALA A 87 -16.94 -1.87 -5.45
N THR A 88 -16.78 -2.70 -4.43
CA THR A 88 -15.50 -3.28 -4.02
C THR A 88 -15.26 -4.70 -4.49
N VAL A 89 -16.28 -5.37 -5.05
CA VAL A 89 -16.09 -6.67 -5.74
C VAL A 89 -15.01 -6.54 -6.82
N THR A 90 -14.81 -5.35 -7.36
CA THR A 90 -13.77 -5.05 -8.35
C THR A 90 -12.36 -4.86 -7.77
N GLU A 91 -12.20 -4.67 -6.46
CA GLU A 91 -10.88 -4.53 -5.82
C GLU A 91 -10.22 -5.88 -5.47
N TYR A 92 -11.01 -6.96 -5.42
CA TYR A 92 -10.51 -8.31 -5.11
C TYR A 92 -10.28 -9.12 -6.36
N GLN A 93 -9.24 -9.95 -6.30
CA GLN A 93 -8.81 -10.89 -7.32
C GLN A 93 -10.01 -11.50 -8.05
N THR A 94 -10.48 -10.81 -9.06
CA THR A 94 -11.41 -11.34 -10.02
C THR A 94 -10.58 -11.85 -11.19
N ALA A 95 -10.64 -13.13 -11.46
CA ALA A 95 -10.19 -13.70 -12.71
C ALA A 95 -11.40 -13.84 -13.63
N THR A 96 -11.23 -13.58 -14.91
CA THR A 96 -12.24 -13.89 -15.92
C THR A 96 -11.68 -14.90 -16.89
N SER A 97 -12.48 -15.85 -17.32
CA SER A 97 -12.11 -16.83 -18.32
C SER A 97 -13.31 -17.24 -19.15
N THR A 98 -13.08 -17.67 -20.38
CA THR A 98 -14.13 -18.15 -21.29
C THR A 98 -14.20 -19.68 -21.25
N VAL A 99 -15.38 -20.23 -21.28
CA VAL A 99 -15.60 -21.68 -21.29
C VAL A 99 -15.23 -22.23 -22.66
N ASN A 100 -14.41 -23.26 -22.69
CA ASN A 100 -13.98 -23.98 -23.88
C ASN A 100 -14.80 -25.27 -24.01
N GLY A 101 -15.74 -25.28 -24.91
CA GLY A 101 -16.71 -26.35 -25.08
C GLY A 101 -17.89 -26.31 -24.11
N ALA A 102 -19.08 -26.60 -24.59
CA ALA A 102 -20.28 -26.60 -23.75
C ALA A 102 -20.19 -27.64 -22.61
N VAL A 103 -20.58 -27.24 -21.42
CA VAL A 103 -20.66 -28.10 -20.22
C VAL A 103 -22.13 -28.41 -19.95
N SER A 104 -22.50 -29.68 -19.80
CA SER A 104 -23.86 -30.13 -19.51
C SER A 104 -23.87 -30.96 -18.25
N ASN A 105 -24.51 -30.44 -17.19
CA ASN A 105 -24.66 -31.06 -15.89
C ASN A 105 -23.35 -31.71 -15.36
N ALA A 106 -22.25 -30.98 -15.46
CA ALA A 106 -20.93 -31.49 -15.06
C ALA A 106 -20.22 -30.48 -14.13
N THR A 107 -19.31 -31.02 -13.32
CA THR A 107 -18.45 -30.21 -12.44
C THR A 107 -17.12 -29.82 -13.11
N ALA A 108 -16.64 -30.64 -14.05
CA ALA A 108 -15.41 -30.31 -14.79
C ALA A 108 -15.68 -29.28 -15.86
N VAL A 109 -14.95 -28.19 -15.87
CA VAL A 109 -15.05 -27.10 -16.83
C VAL A 109 -13.68 -26.86 -17.46
N ALA A 110 -13.62 -26.97 -18.79
CA ALA A 110 -12.48 -26.53 -19.56
C ALA A 110 -12.61 -25.02 -19.85
N LEU A 111 -11.51 -24.30 -19.76
CA LEU A 111 -11.45 -22.87 -19.97
C LEU A 111 -10.44 -22.54 -21.07
N ASP A 112 -10.71 -21.49 -21.82
CA ASP A 112 -9.73 -20.97 -22.76
C ASP A 112 -8.48 -20.47 -22.03
N ASN A 113 -7.36 -20.58 -22.73
CA ASN A 113 -6.07 -20.17 -22.21
C ASN A 113 -5.99 -18.63 -22.10
N ASN A 114 -6.38 -18.10 -20.98
CA ASN A 114 -6.27 -16.66 -20.67
C ASN A 114 -4.86 -16.30 -20.26
N THR A 115 -3.92 -16.53 -21.15
CA THR A 115 -2.58 -16.00 -21.05
C THR A 115 -2.46 -14.77 -21.97
N ALA A 116 -1.86 -13.71 -21.48
CA ALA A 116 -1.45 -12.60 -22.30
C ALA A 116 0.06 -12.50 -22.25
N THR A 117 0.66 -12.07 -23.34
CA THR A 117 2.10 -11.79 -23.41
C THR A 117 2.32 -10.39 -23.95
N ALA A 118 3.32 -9.71 -23.44
CA ALA A 118 3.73 -8.39 -23.87
C ALA A 118 5.24 -8.23 -23.69
N VAL A 119 5.79 -7.18 -24.23
CA VAL A 119 7.20 -6.79 -24.07
C VAL A 119 7.25 -5.53 -23.23
N LEU A 120 8.19 -5.43 -22.32
CA LEU A 120 8.41 -4.21 -21.56
C LEU A 120 8.98 -3.12 -22.46
N ASN A 121 8.36 -1.94 -22.45
CA ASN A 121 8.83 -0.74 -23.14
C ASN A 121 9.55 0.17 -22.16
N GLY A 122 10.86 0.20 -22.23
CA GLY A 122 11.76 0.91 -21.33
C GLY A 122 12.03 0.16 -20.02
N ALA A 123 13.28 0.11 -19.60
CA ALA A 123 13.68 -0.52 -18.34
C ALA A 123 13.03 0.18 -17.14
N VAL A 124 12.60 -0.61 -16.15
CA VAL A 124 12.06 -0.11 -14.88
C VAL A 124 12.91 -0.58 -13.72
N THR A 125 13.09 0.28 -12.72
CA THR A 125 13.76 -0.05 -11.47
C THR A 125 12.85 0.33 -10.31
N SER A 126 12.43 -0.65 -9.53
CA SER A 126 11.53 -0.47 -8.38
C SER A 126 10.27 0.33 -8.72
N LYS A 127 9.57 -0.04 -9.80
CA LYS A 127 8.33 0.60 -10.27
C LYS A 127 7.15 -0.37 -10.22
N THR A 128 5.98 0.17 -9.93
CA THR A 128 4.70 -0.54 -10.02
C THR A 128 3.99 -0.30 -11.35
N THR A 129 4.26 0.81 -12.03
CA THR A 129 3.67 1.10 -13.34
C THR A 129 4.58 0.59 -14.45
N LEU A 130 4.02 -0.22 -15.33
CA LEU A 130 4.71 -0.74 -16.51
C LEU A 130 4.09 -0.19 -17.80
N THR A 131 4.93 0.21 -18.72
CA THR A 131 4.56 0.45 -20.12
C THR A 131 4.92 -0.78 -20.94
N LEU A 132 4.01 -1.24 -21.78
CA LEU A 132 4.12 -2.50 -22.50
C LEU A 132 3.96 -2.28 -24.01
N ASP A 133 4.65 -3.08 -24.79
CA ASP A 133 4.51 -3.15 -26.24
C ASP A 133 4.11 -4.58 -26.68
N ARG A 134 3.47 -4.66 -27.83
CA ARG A 134 3.24 -5.94 -28.53
C ARG A 134 4.14 -6.09 -29.74
N ALA A 135 5.25 -5.36 -29.74
CA ALA A 135 6.29 -5.41 -30.76
C ALA A 135 7.67 -5.53 -30.10
N ARG A 136 8.52 -6.34 -30.68
CA ARG A 136 9.91 -6.49 -30.24
C ARG A 136 10.86 -6.42 -31.42
N THR A 137 11.88 -5.58 -31.34
CA THR A 137 12.91 -5.45 -32.35
C THR A 137 14.20 -6.17 -31.91
N PHE A 138 14.72 -7.00 -32.77
CA PHE A 138 15.99 -7.68 -32.63
C PHE A 138 16.98 -7.00 -33.57
N THR A 139 17.96 -6.29 -33.06
CA THR A 139 18.89 -5.47 -33.83
C THR A 139 20.13 -6.25 -34.22
N GLY A 140 20.60 -6.02 -35.43
CA GLY A 140 21.88 -6.59 -35.96
C GLY A 140 21.89 -8.11 -36.06
N VAL A 141 20.72 -8.77 -36.24
CA VAL A 141 20.68 -10.23 -36.36
C VAL A 141 21.31 -10.72 -37.63
N THR A 142 22.00 -11.85 -37.56
CA THR A 142 22.62 -12.55 -38.67
C THR A 142 21.87 -13.83 -38.96
N GLY A 143 22.01 -14.36 -40.16
CA GLY A 143 21.43 -15.64 -40.57
C GLY A 143 22.34 -16.42 -41.51
N SER A 144 21.91 -17.63 -41.83
CA SER A 144 22.56 -18.45 -42.86
C SER A 144 22.06 -18.03 -44.23
N THR A 145 23.00 -17.76 -45.13
CA THR A 145 22.72 -17.37 -46.50
C THR A 145 22.56 -18.60 -47.39
N SER A 146 21.71 -18.50 -48.41
CA SER A 146 21.49 -19.57 -49.38
C SER A 146 22.53 -19.62 -50.51
N LEU A 147 23.30 -18.52 -50.69
CA LEU A 147 24.33 -18.38 -51.68
C LEU A 147 25.62 -17.77 -51.09
N ALA A 148 26.33 -16.94 -51.82
CA ALA A 148 27.67 -16.42 -51.49
C ALA A 148 27.67 -15.07 -50.75
N GLY A 149 26.51 -14.46 -50.51
CA GLY A 149 26.41 -13.20 -49.77
C GLY A 149 26.92 -13.33 -48.33
N ALA A 150 27.61 -12.31 -47.84
CA ALA A 150 28.21 -12.34 -46.52
C ALA A 150 28.06 -11.01 -45.76
N SER A 151 28.13 -11.10 -44.41
CA SER A 151 28.23 -9.97 -43.50
C SER A 151 27.04 -8.98 -43.50
N ALA A 152 25.88 -9.36 -44.05
CA ALA A 152 24.69 -8.57 -43.87
C ALA A 152 24.09 -8.83 -42.47
N THR A 153 23.61 -7.77 -41.84
CA THR A 153 22.85 -7.85 -40.60
C THR A 153 21.53 -7.09 -40.76
N PHE A 154 20.52 -7.53 -40.01
CA PHE A 154 19.16 -7.00 -40.14
C PHE A 154 18.60 -6.64 -38.77
N ASP A 155 17.75 -5.62 -38.75
CA ASP A 155 16.88 -5.34 -37.64
C ASP A 155 15.53 -5.99 -37.95
N VAL A 156 15.16 -7.02 -37.20
CA VAL A 156 13.90 -7.75 -37.39
C VAL A 156 12.95 -7.37 -36.27
N THR A 157 11.82 -6.78 -36.62
CA THR A 157 10.76 -6.44 -35.68
C THR A 157 9.64 -7.47 -35.78
N ASN A 158 9.34 -8.10 -34.66
CA ASN A 158 8.18 -8.96 -34.49
C ASN A 158 7.03 -8.13 -33.90
N THR A 159 5.98 -7.88 -34.63
CA THR A 159 4.75 -7.22 -34.19
C THR A 159 3.64 -8.25 -34.14
N ASN A 160 3.34 -8.77 -32.95
CA ASN A 160 2.29 -9.75 -32.74
C ASN A 160 2.33 -10.95 -33.70
N GLY A 161 3.48 -11.54 -33.87
CA GLY A 161 3.68 -12.70 -34.76
C GLY A 161 4.02 -12.36 -36.22
N THR A 162 3.94 -11.11 -36.62
CA THR A 162 4.32 -10.67 -37.98
C THR A 162 5.72 -10.06 -37.94
N TYR A 163 6.59 -10.56 -38.82
CA TYR A 163 7.93 -10.02 -38.96
C TYR A 163 7.98 -8.89 -39.97
N THR A 164 8.75 -7.85 -39.66
CA THR A 164 9.26 -6.85 -40.60
C THR A 164 10.78 -6.79 -40.49
N ALA A 165 11.47 -6.50 -41.57
CA ALA A 165 12.91 -6.39 -41.56
C ALA A 165 13.39 -5.07 -42.14
N ALA A 166 14.44 -4.52 -41.53
CA ALA A 166 15.22 -3.41 -42.04
C ALA A 166 16.68 -3.85 -42.12
N ILE A 167 17.40 -3.26 -43.08
CA ILE A 167 18.84 -3.53 -43.27
C ILE A 167 19.61 -2.76 -42.21
N ASN A 168 20.34 -3.45 -41.36
CA ASN A 168 21.24 -2.84 -40.37
C ASN A 168 22.65 -2.65 -40.97
N ALA A 169 23.21 -3.71 -41.54
CA ALA A 169 24.41 -3.64 -42.37
C ALA A 169 24.19 -4.37 -43.69
N ALA A 170 24.56 -3.72 -44.79
CA ALA A 170 24.22 -4.18 -46.13
C ALA A 170 25.00 -5.42 -46.61
N GLY A 171 26.11 -5.76 -45.96
CA GLY A 171 26.95 -6.88 -46.36
C GLY A 171 27.55 -6.71 -47.79
N THR A 172 28.01 -7.81 -48.36
CA THR A 172 28.62 -7.82 -49.68
C THR A 172 28.29 -9.13 -50.43
N GLY A 173 28.32 -9.09 -51.77
CA GLY A 173 28.22 -10.28 -52.62
C GLY A 173 26.83 -10.93 -52.68
N PHE A 174 25.78 -10.25 -52.25
CA PHE A 174 24.41 -10.74 -52.33
C PHE A 174 23.86 -10.62 -53.75
N LYS A 175 22.94 -11.55 -54.06
CA LYS A 175 22.18 -11.58 -55.30
C LYS A 175 20.70 -11.38 -55.05
N VAL A 176 19.99 -10.84 -56.02
CA VAL A 176 18.50 -10.79 -55.91
C VAL A 176 17.93 -12.20 -55.85
N ASN A 177 16.94 -12.39 -55.02
CA ASN A 177 16.31 -13.66 -54.62
C ASN A 177 17.18 -14.58 -53.74
N GLU A 178 18.37 -14.11 -53.30
CA GLU A 178 19.12 -14.83 -52.28
C GLU A 178 18.36 -14.74 -50.92
N THR A 179 18.38 -15.80 -50.16
CA THR A 179 17.69 -15.85 -48.87
C THR A 179 18.66 -15.92 -47.72
N VAL A 180 18.31 -15.24 -46.62
CA VAL A 180 19.00 -15.29 -45.33
C VAL A 180 18.04 -15.82 -44.33
N THR A 181 18.32 -16.98 -43.74
CA THR A 181 17.48 -17.58 -42.72
C THR A 181 18.01 -17.22 -41.34
N VAL A 182 17.20 -16.47 -40.57
CA VAL A 182 17.44 -16.16 -39.16
C VAL A 182 16.69 -17.17 -38.32
N VAL A 183 17.40 -17.91 -37.48
CA VAL A 183 16.78 -18.93 -36.63
C VAL A 183 15.88 -18.29 -35.55
N GLY A 184 14.74 -18.93 -35.30
CA GLY A 184 13.73 -18.43 -34.35
C GLY A 184 14.26 -18.20 -32.93
N ALA A 185 15.26 -18.96 -32.52
CA ALA A 185 15.93 -18.75 -31.22
C ALA A 185 16.58 -17.34 -31.13
N ASN A 186 17.09 -16.79 -32.21
CA ASN A 186 17.66 -15.43 -32.27
C ASN A 186 16.55 -14.35 -32.32
N LEU A 187 15.31 -14.76 -32.57
CA LEU A 187 14.13 -13.91 -32.66
C LEU A 187 13.16 -14.15 -31.48
N GLY A 188 13.67 -14.69 -30.34
CA GLY A 188 12.94 -14.91 -29.12
C GLY A 188 11.90 -16.03 -29.17
N GLY A 189 11.91 -16.89 -30.20
CA GLY A 189 11.01 -18.03 -30.39
C GLY A 189 11.75 -19.37 -30.49
N ALA A 190 11.06 -20.39 -30.98
CA ALA A 190 11.63 -21.71 -31.20
C ALA A 190 12.29 -21.82 -32.59
N THR A 191 13.45 -22.48 -32.66
CA THR A 191 14.10 -22.83 -33.94
C THR A 191 13.18 -23.72 -34.75
N ALA A 192 13.11 -23.51 -36.04
CA ALA A 192 12.21 -23.99 -37.06
C ALA A 192 10.80 -23.35 -37.01
N ALA A 193 10.10 -23.35 -35.89
CA ALA A 193 8.73 -22.81 -35.82
C ALA A 193 8.65 -21.28 -36.01
N ASN A 194 9.66 -20.54 -35.52
CA ASN A 194 9.72 -19.07 -35.60
C ASN A 194 10.91 -18.58 -36.43
N ASN A 195 11.42 -19.37 -37.32
CA ASN A 195 12.45 -18.93 -38.24
C ASN A 195 11.90 -17.82 -39.14
N ALA A 196 12.75 -16.83 -39.42
CA ALA A 196 12.47 -15.79 -40.41
C ALA A 196 13.34 -16.01 -41.65
N THR A 197 12.73 -15.96 -42.82
CA THR A 197 13.43 -16.02 -44.11
C THR A 197 13.40 -14.62 -44.73
N ILE A 198 14.55 -13.98 -44.81
CA ILE A 198 14.75 -12.68 -45.43
C ILE A 198 15.16 -12.91 -46.86
N THR A 199 14.40 -12.41 -47.81
CA THR A 199 14.72 -12.50 -49.25
C THR A 199 15.26 -11.16 -49.75
N VAL A 200 16.40 -11.16 -50.36
CA VAL A 200 17.02 -9.98 -50.99
C VAL A 200 16.21 -9.58 -52.20
N THR A 201 15.58 -8.41 -52.19
CA THR A 201 14.75 -7.90 -53.29
C THR A 201 15.52 -6.98 -54.22
N SER A 202 16.59 -6.34 -53.74
CA SER A 202 17.46 -5.51 -54.53
C SER A 202 18.87 -5.46 -53.93
N VAL A 203 19.86 -5.25 -54.80
CA VAL A 203 21.26 -5.09 -54.41
C VAL A 203 21.83 -3.81 -55.03
N GLY A 204 22.77 -3.21 -54.33
CA GLY A 204 23.53 -2.08 -54.84
C GLY A 204 24.59 -2.51 -55.85
N SER A 205 25.12 -1.55 -56.59
CA SER A 205 26.20 -1.80 -57.50
C SER A 205 27.55 -1.90 -56.78
N SER A 206 28.23 -3.04 -56.95
CA SER A 206 29.58 -3.23 -56.41
C SER A 206 30.48 -3.66 -57.61
N ALA A 207 31.68 -3.09 -57.71
CA ALA A 207 32.63 -3.47 -58.75
C ALA A 207 33.38 -4.73 -58.29
N VAL A 208 33.25 -5.80 -59.06
CA VAL A 208 33.98 -7.07 -58.86
C VAL A 208 34.90 -7.32 -60.06
N THR A 209 36.21 -7.51 -59.87
CA THR A 209 37.15 -7.83 -60.86
C THR A 209 37.43 -9.32 -60.93
N TYR A 210 37.16 -9.92 -62.10
CA TYR A 210 37.50 -11.30 -62.43
C TYR A 210 38.82 -11.27 -63.19
N THR A 211 39.89 -11.79 -62.60
CA THR A 211 41.18 -11.85 -63.15
C THR A 211 41.33 -13.08 -64.08
N ASN A 212 41.52 -12.88 -65.35
CA ASN A 212 41.67 -13.92 -66.35
C ASN A 212 40.55 -15.03 -66.25
N PRO A 213 39.25 -14.69 -66.32
CA PRO A 213 38.22 -15.65 -66.33
C PRO A 213 38.23 -16.63 -67.45
N ALA A 214 37.76 -17.83 -67.28
CA ALA A 214 37.74 -18.88 -68.27
C ALA A 214 37.00 -18.43 -69.53
N GLN A 215 37.65 -18.60 -70.68
CA GLN A 215 37.14 -18.31 -72.06
C GLN A 215 36.61 -19.61 -72.68
N SER A 216 35.46 -19.59 -73.27
CA SER A 216 34.81 -20.81 -73.87
C SER A 216 34.52 -20.74 -75.36
N GLY A 217 34.61 -19.62 -75.99
CA GLY A 217 34.30 -19.43 -77.36
C GLY A 217 35.26 -18.41 -78.03
N TYR A 218 35.77 -18.80 -79.15
CA TYR A 218 36.66 -17.94 -79.90
C TYR A 218 36.30 -17.99 -81.34
N SER A 219 36.17 -16.88 -82.05
CA SER A 219 35.72 -16.82 -83.45
C SER A 219 36.92 -16.76 -84.52
N GLY A 220 38.19 -16.72 -84.02
CA GLY A 220 39.33 -16.58 -84.85
C GLY A 220 40.49 -17.54 -84.53
N SER A 221 41.76 -17.15 -84.86
CA SER A 221 42.95 -17.99 -84.73
C SER A 221 44.00 -17.41 -83.77
N GLY A 222 43.77 -16.26 -83.13
CA GLY A 222 44.65 -15.71 -82.08
C GLY A 222 44.75 -16.53 -80.80
N SER A 223 45.80 -16.33 -80.01
CA SER A 223 46.00 -17.07 -78.76
C SER A 223 46.69 -16.24 -77.67
N SER A 224 46.64 -16.73 -76.46
CA SER A 224 47.38 -16.23 -75.33
C SER A 224 47.00 -14.79 -74.82
N ALA A 225 45.86 -14.25 -75.29
CA ALA A 225 45.34 -13.04 -74.69
C ALA A 225 44.68 -13.31 -73.31
N THR A 226 44.90 -12.43 -72.36
CA THR A 226 44.26 -12.49 -71.07
C THR A 226 43.59 -11.15 -70.77
N PHE A 227 42.52 -11.23 -70.00
CA PHE A 227 41.66 -10.09 -69.65
C PHE A 227 41.29 -10.06 -68.19
N ASN A 228 41.16 -8.88 -67.70
CA ASN A 228 40.38 -8.67 -66.47
C ASN A 228 38.98 -8.19 -66.89
N VAL A 229 37.96 -8.89 -66.46
CA VAL A 229 36.54 -8.45 -66.57
C VAL A 229 36.10 -7.84 -65.30
N ILE A 230 35.70 -6.57 -65.32
CA ILE A 230 35.19 -5.85 -64.21
C ILE A 230 33.67 -5.79 -64.39
N LYS A 231 32.96 -6.34 -63.41
CA LYS A 231 31.48 -6.28 -63.37
C LYS A 231 31.06 -5.22 -62.32
N THR A 232 30.29 -4.23 -62.78
CA THR A 232 29.67 -3.24 -61.86
C THR A 232 28.15 -3.29 -62.03
N GLY A 233 27.46 -3.80 -61.05
CA GLY A 233 26.05 -4.11 -61.16
C GLY A 233 25.81 -5.20 -62.16
N THR A 234 25.12 -4.89 -63.27
CA THR A 234 24.90 -5.80 -64.41
C THR A 234 25.80 -5.52 -65.64
N THR A 235 26.65 -4.52 -65.62
CA THR A 235 27.45 -4.06 -66.70
C THR A 235 28.86 -4.62 -66.59
N TYR A 236 29.39 -5.11 -67.71
CA TYR A 236 30.80 -5.55 -67.87
C TYR A 236 31.66 -4.45 -68.45
N THR A 237 32.87 -4.31 -67.92
CA THR A 237 34.00 -3.61 -68.58
C THR A 237 35.20 -4.54 -68.71
N VAL A 238 36.04 -4.37 -69.70
CA VAL A 238 37.21 -5.22 -69.98
C VAL A 238 38.49 -4.43 -69.94
N ALA A 239 39.51 -5.00 -69.30
CA ALA A 239 40.86 -4.51 -69.34
C ALA A 239 41.79 -5.62 -69.89
N ILE A 240 42.59 -5.31 -70.89
CA ILE A 240 43.55 -6.24 -71.50
C ILE A 240 44.73 -6.37 -70.57
N THR A 241 45.06 -7.58 -70.12
CA THR A 241 46.20 -7.84 -69.20
C THR A 241 47.40 -8.47 -69.95
N ALA A 242 47.09 -9.24 -71.06
CA ALA A 242 48.14 -9.67 -72.07
C ALA A 242 47.52 -9.62 -73.46
N ALA A 243 48.26 -9.03 -74.38
CA ALA A 243 47.76 -8.74 -75.69
C ALA A 243 47.59 -10.01 -76.58
N GLY A 244 48.29 -11.10 -76.21
CA GLY A 244 48.30 -12.28 -77.05
C GLY A 244 48.92 -11.99 -78.45
N SER A 245 48.70 -12.89 -79.46
CA SER A 245 49.15 -12.70 -80.84
C SER A 245 48.18 -13.41 -81.84
N GLY A 246 48.18 -13.02 -83.05
CA GLY A 246 47.42 -13.63 -84.12
C GLY A 246 45.94 -13.27 -84.18
N TYR A 247 45.50 -12.21 -83.47
CA TYR A 247 44.14 -11.74 -83.50
C TYR A 247 43.87 -10.76 -84.63
N SER A 248 42.62 -10.70 -85.05
CA SER A 248 42.14 -9.75 -86.06
C SER A 248 41.02 -8.88 -85.44
N ALA A 249 40.82 -7.67 -85.92
CA ALA A 249 39.71 -6.81 -85.54
C ALA A 249 38.40 -7.49 -85.93
N SER A 250 37.35 -7.29 -85.05
CA SER A 250 36.02 -7.90 -85.12
C SER A 250 35.92 -9.36 -84.66
N GLU A 251 37.03 -10.04 -84.31
CA GLU A 251 36.96 -11.33 -83.66
C GLU A 251 36.36 -11.24 -82.22
N THR A 252 35.74 -12.31 -81.83
CA THR A 252 35.07 -12.33 -80.53
C THR A 252 35.58 -13.45 -79.62
N ILE A 253 35.65 -13.17 -78.37
CA ILE A 253 35.96 -14.12 -77.28
C ILE A 253 34.80 -14.17 -76.28
N THR A 254 34.29 -15.36 -76.04
CA THR A 254 33.23 -15.55 -75.06
C THR A 254 33.78 -15.92 -73.66
N VAL A 255 33.43 -15.17 -72.65
CA VAL A 255 33.70 -15.49 -71.28
C VAL A 255 32.39 -16.05 -70.69
N VAL A 256 32.45 -17.25 -70.20
CA VAL A 256 31.24 -17.90 -69.69
C VAL A 256 30.73 -17.25 -68.46
N GLY A 257 29.41 -17.11 -68.32
CA GLY A 257 28.76 -16.47 -67.19
C GLY A 257 29.08 -17.13 -65.85
N ALA A 258 29.30 -18.43 -65.83
CA ALA A 258 29.75 -19.15 -64.64
C ALA A 258 31.11 -18.68 -64.08
N ALA A 259 32.02 -18.29 -65.00
CA ALA A 259 33.31 -17.70 -64.60
C ALA A 259 33.22 -16.24 -64.14
N LEU A 260 32.06 -15.62 -64.29
CA LEU A 260 31.72 -14.25 -63.90
C LEU A 260 30.67 -14.27 -62.80
N ASN A 261 30.58 -15.37 -62.03
CA ASN A 261 29.65 -15.58 -60.94
C ASN A 261 28.16 -15.46 -61.31
N GLY A 262 27.83 -15.76 -62.59
CA GLY A 262 26.50 -15.79 -63.16
C GLY A 262 26.12 -17.17 -63.72
N ALA A 263 24.99 -17.25 -64.42
CA ALA A 263 24.61 -18.45 -65.14
C ALA A 263 25.26 -18.53 -66.56
N THR A 264 25.77 -19.73 -66.98
CA THR A 264 26.27 -19.97 -68.32
C THR A 264 25.13 -19.74 -69.31
N THR A 265 25.45 -19.09 -70.42
CA THR A 265 24.59 -18.59 -71.47
C THR A 265 23.92 -17.26 -71.11
N ALA A 266 23.14 -17.19 -69.99
CA ALA A 266 22.40 -15.98 -69.66
C ALA A 266 23.26 -14.79 -69.25
N ASN A 267 24.40 -15.03 -68.59
CA ASN A 267 25.35 -14.01 -68.15
C ASN A 267 26.73 -14.10 -68.80
N ASN A 268 26.81 -14.73 -69.99
CA ASN A 268 28.04 -14.73 -70.84
C ASN A 268 28.40 -13.29 -71.21
N ALA A 269 29.65 -13.03 -71.20
CA ALA A 269 30.23 -11.80 -71.75
C ALA A 269 30.98 -12.07 -73.07
N THR A 270 30.73 -11.26 -74.06
CA THR A 270 31.39 -11.35 -75.35
C THR A 270 32.35 -10.18 -75.50
N ILE A 271 33.62 -10.46 -75.53
CA ILE A 271 34.68 -9.48 -75.77
C ILE A 271 34.85 -9.42 -77.30
N THR A 272 34.71 -8.25 -77.88
CA THR A 272 34.95 -7.97 -79.27
C THR A 272 36.29 -7.20 -79.46
N ILE A 273 37.20 -7.71 -80.26
CA ILE A 273 38.48 -7.07 -80.46
C ILE A 273 38.23 -5.91 -81.41
N THR A 274 38.62 -4.69 -81.04
CA THR A 274 38.41 -3.47 -81.84
C THR A 274 39.70 -2.88 -82.38
N GLY A 275 40.87 -3.32 -81.89
CA GLY A 275 42.18 -2.90 -82.41
C GLY A 275 43.22 -3.95 -82.12
N VAL A 276 44.18 -4.09 -83.11
CA VAL A 276 45.35 -4.99 -83.06
C VAL A 276 46.60 -4.25 -83.49
N ASN A 277 47.76 -4.69 -83.00
CA ASN A 277 49.08 -4.24 -83.52
C ASN A 277 49.54 -5.06 -84.70
N GLY A 278 50.69 -4.73 -85.26
CA GLY A 278 51.25 -5.41 -86.48
C GLY A 278 51.54 -6.92 -86.29
N SER A 279 51.56 -7.45 -85.06
CA SER A 279 51.73 -8.88 -84.71
C SER A 279 50.42 -9.55 -84.31
N GLY A 280 49.30 -8.91 -84.53
CA GLY A 280 48.03 -9.43 -84.06
C GLY A 280 47.80 -9.43 -82.55
N GLY A 281 48.57 -8.64 -81.82
CA GLY A 281 48.33 -8.43 -80.39
C GLY A 281 47.22 -7.46 -80.17
N ILE A 282 46.30 -7.75 -79.27
CA ILE A 282 45.12 -6.92 -78.98
C ILE A 282 45.54 -5.59 -78.34
N THR A 283 45.12 -4.47 -78.89
CA THR A 283 45.38 -3.11 -78.36
C THR A 283 44.11 -2.44 -77.90
N ALA A 284 42.93 -2.88 -78.33
CA ALA A 284 41.66 -2.38 -77.86
C ALA A 284 40.57 -3.46 -77.95
N ALA A 285 39.71 -3.51 -77.05
CA ALA A 285 38.56 -4.42 -77.04
C ALA A 285 37.37 -3.78 -76.36
N THR A 286 36.16 -4.17 -76.74
CA THR A 286 34.90 -3.84 -76.06
C THR A 286 34.29 -5.12 -75.51
N ILE A 287 33.40 -5.00 -74.56
CA ILE A 287 32.73 -6.14 -73.99
C ILE A 287 31.23 -5.90 -73.98
N ALA A 288 30.45 -6.87 -74.36
CA ALA A 288 29.00 -6.90 -74.32
C ALA A 288 28.48 -8.09 -73.49
N GLY A 289 27.34 -7.96 -72.96
CA GLY A 289 26.68 -8.95 -72.12
C GLY A 289 26.06 -8.33 -70.85
N THR A 290 25.21 -9.10 -70.16
CA THR A 290 24.56 -8.63 -68.96
C THR A 290 24.92 -9.56 -67.78
N GLY A 291 25.58 -9.02 -66.81
CA GLY A 291 26.01 -9.74 -65.62
C GLY A 291 24.85 -9.96 -64.69
N LEU A 292 24.99 -10.92 -63.78
CA LEU A 292 24.09 -11.07 -62.68
C LEU A 292 24.43 -9.97 -61.66
N ALA A 293 23.41 -9.20 -61.25
CA ALA A 293 23.60 -8.16 -60.27
C ALA A 293 23.98 -8.79 -58.91
N GLU A 294 25.10 -8.32 -58.37
CA GLU A 294 25.52 -8.66 -57.02
C GLU A 294 26.14 -7.43 -56.33
N GLY A 295 25.94 -7.37 -54.99
CA GLY A 295 26.44 -6.21 -54.23
C GLY A 295 25.94 -6.21 -52.82
N PRO A 296 26.03 -5.04 -52.13
CA PRO A 296 25.41 -4.86 -50.83
C PRO A 296 23.89 -4.90 -50.97
N VAL A 297 23.23 -5.40 -49.94
CA VAL A 297 21.75 -5.48 -49.90
C VAL A 297 21.18 -4.06 -49.82
N THR A 298 20.21 -3.73 -50.66
CA THR A 298 19.53 -2.44 -50.67
C THR A 298 18.03 -2.57 -50.47
N GLY A 299 17.47 -3.77 -50.61
CA GLY A 299 16.07 -4.04 -50.33
C GLY A 299 15.85 -5.48 -49.88
N VAL A 300 14.92 -5.67 -48.99
CA VAL A 300 14.56 -7.00 -48.46
C VAL A 300 13.05 -7.14 -48.30
N SER A 301 12.59 -8.39 -48.37
CA SER A 301 11.30 -8.82 -47.84
C SER A 301 11.55 -9.91 -46.83
N ILE A 302 10.59 -10.12 -45.92
CA ILE A 302 10.71 -11.12 -44.86
C ILE A 302 9.45 -11.98 -44.82
N ALA A 303 9.63 -13.28 -44.62
CA ALA A 303 8.58 -14.26 -44.41
C ALA A 303 8.88 -15.06 -43.14
N GLY A 304 7.85 -15.60 -42.52
CA GLY A 304 7.93 -16.38 -41.29
C GLY A 304 6.90 -15.87 -40.25
N THR A 305 6.73 -16.65 -39.20
CA THR A 305 5.78 -16.31 -38.14
C THR A 305 6.53 -16.22 -36.81
N GLY A 306 6.48 -15.04 -36.22
CA GLY A 306 7.07 -14.78 -34.92
C GLY A 306 6.22 -15.28 -33.75
N VAL A 307 6.72 -15.08 -32.53
CA VAL A 307 5.94 -15.33 -31.33
C VAL A 307 4.80 -14.32 -31.28
N SER A 308 3.58 -14.81 -31.10
CA SER A 308 2.41 -13.94 -30.97
C SER A 308 2.36 -13.34 -29.56
N PHE A 309 2.28 -12.01 -29.46
CA PHE A 309 1.96 -11.29 -28.24
C PHE A 309 0.44 -11.16 -28.16
N SER A 310 -0.23 -12.23 -27.76
CA SER A 310 -1.69 -12.36 -27.77
C SER A 310 -2.30 -12.28 -26.38
N GLY A 311 -3.59 -12.31 -26.32
CA GLY A 311 -4.39 -12.29 -25.09
C GLY A 311 -4.69 -10.88 -24.60
N THR A 312 -5.65 -10.80 -23.70
CA THR A 312 -6.05 -9.55 -23.03
C THR A 312 -5.54 -9.56 -21.61
N ILE A 313 -4.78 -8.53 -21.24
CA ILE A 313 -4.34 -8.36 -19.85
C ILE A 313 -5.52 -7.87 -19.04
N THR A 314 -5.81 -8.57 -17.96
CA THR A 314 -6.89 -8.23 -17.02
C THR A 314 -6.36 -8.05 -15.61
N LYS A 315 -7.10 -7.29 -14.80
CA LYS A 315 -6.81 -7.14 -13.36
C LYS A 315 -6.79 -8.51 -12.67
N GLY A 316 -5.85 -8.71 -11.77
CA GLY A 316 -5.71 -9.96 -11.00
C GLY A 316 -4.84 -11.02 -11.68
N MET A 317 -4.43 -10.87 -12.95
CA MET A 317 -3.46 -11.76 -13.57
C MET A 317 -2.11 -11.72 -12.85
N VAL A 318 -1.48 -12.87 -12.71
CA VAL A 318 -0.09 -12.98 -12.24
C VAL A 318 0.83 -12.70 -13.40
N ILE A 319 1.80 -11.80 -13.19
CA ILE A 319 2.86 -11.50 -14.16
C ILE A 319 4.10 -12.35 -13.84
N THR A 320 4.72 -12.88 -14.89
CA THR A 320 5.98 -13.62 -14.81
C THR A 320 6.93 -13.16 -15.93
N GLY A 321 8.21 -13.24 -15.68
CA GLY A 321 9.26 -12.84 -16.64
C GLY A 321 10.60 -12.66 -15.94
N THR A 322 11.66 -12.48 -16.74
CA THR A 322 13.00 -12.22 -16.22
C THR A 322 13.00 -10.90 -15.41
N GLY A 323 13.51 -10.94 -14.20
CA GLY A 323 13.53 -9.77 -13.29
C GLY A 323 12.31 -9.68 -12.39
N ILE A 324 11.32 -10.60 -12.47
CA ILE A 324 10.18 -10.69 -11.59
C ILE A 324 10.41 -11.81 -10.58
N THR A 325 10.38 -11.48 -9.30
CA THR A 325 10.54 -12.43 -8.20
C THR A 325 9.28 -12.44 -7.34
N GLY A 326 8.87 -13.62 -6.88
CA GLY A 326 7.64 -13.80 -6.10
C GLY A 326 6.36 -13.75 -6.96
N THR A 327 5.22 -13.70 -6.29
CA THR A 327 3.92 -13.58 -6.95
C THR A 327 3.55 -12.10 -7.04
N VAL A 328 3.57 -11.57 -8.24
CA VAL A 328 3.22 -10.17 -8.54
C VAL A 328 1.95 -10.16 -9.38
N THR A 329 0.96 -9.35 -9.03
CA THR A 329 -0.33 -9.31 -9.71
C THR A 329 -0.62 -7.95 -10.34
N VAL A 330 -1.41 -7.97 -11.40
CA VAL A 330 -1.89 -6.75 -12.05
C VAL A 330 -2.97 -6.11 -11.18
N LYS A 331 -2.65 -4.96 -10.60
CA LYS A 331 -3.55 -4.19 -9.74
C LYS A 331 -4.58 -3.39 -10.57
N THR A 332 -4.12 -2.76 -11.63
CA THR A 332 -4.98 -1.95 -12.51
C THR A 332 -4.49 -2.05 -13.94
N VAL A 333 -5.42 -2.14 -14.89
CA VAL A 333 -5.16 -2.04 -16.32
C VAL A 333 -5.69 -0.69 -16.79
N THR A 334 -4.79 0.25 -17.05
CA THR A 334 -5.15 1.56 -17.61
C THR A 334 -5.40 1.43 -19.12
N SER A 335 -4.59 0.62 -19.80
CA SER A 335 -4.76 0.17 -21.17
C SER A 335 -4.01 -1.15 -21.37
N GLN A 336 -4.15 -1.80 -22.52
CA GLN A 336 -3.38 -3.02 -22.82
C GLN A 336 -1.87 -2.78 -22.98
N THR A 337 -1.47 -1.52 -22.99
CA THR A 337 -0.06 -1.06 -23.05
C THR A 337 0.39 -0.31 -21.81
N SER A 338 -0.49 -0.19 -20.78
CA SER A 338 -0.15 0.47 -19.51
C SER A 338 -0.88 -0.20 -18.36
N ILE A 339 -0.13 -0.76 -17.44
CA ILE A 339 -0.64 -1.48 -16.28
C ILE A 339 0.03 -1.02 -14.99
N VAL A 340 -0.64 -1.22 -13.88
CA VAL A 340 -0.09 -1.02 -12.54
C VAL A 340 -0.09 -2.35 -11.81
N LEU A 341 1.02 -2.69 -11.20
CA LEU A 341 1.19 -3.90 -10.39
C LEU A 341 0.92 -3.62 -8.90
N ASP A 342 0.65 -4.67 -8.15
CA ASP A 342 0.52 -4.61 -6.69
C ASP A 342 1.87 -4.42 -5.98
N THR A 343 2.95 -4.89 -6.61
CA THR A 343 4.31 -4.86 -6.07
C THR A 343 5.26 -4.23 -7.08
N ALA A 344 6.22 -3.45 -6.59
CA ALA A 344 7.24 -2.84 -7.42
C ALA A 344 8.23 -3.89 -7.96
N VAL A 345 8.56 -3.79 -9.24
CA VAL A 345 9.47 -4.71 -9.94
C VAL A 345 10.61 -3.97 -10.62
N SER A 346 11.69 -4.70 -10.88
CA SER A 346 12.84 -4.21 -11.67
C SER A 346 13.03 -5.13 -12.86
N ILE A 347 12.74 -4.63 -14.05
CA ILE A 347 12.76 -5.41 -15.30
C ILE A 347 13.54 -4.62 -16.34
N ALA A 348 14.43 -5.29 -17.08
CA ALA A 348 15.16 -4.68 -18.17
C ALA A 348 14.22 -4.36 -19.35
N ASP A 349 14.65 -3.43 -20.21
CA ASP A 349 13.94 -3.14 -21.45
C ASP A 349 13.89 -4.37 -22.36
N ASN A 350 12.86 -4.46 -23.21
CA ASN A 350 12.64 -5.55 -24.17
C ASN A 350 12.48 -6.96 -23.55
N VAL A 351 12.23 -7.09 -22.26
CA VAL A 351 11.90 -8.37 -21.62
C VAL A 351 10.47 -8.76 -21.96
N VAL A 352 10.30 -9.99 -22.40
CA VAL A 352 8.96 -10.59 -22.58
C VAL A 352 8.39 -10.96 -21.21
N VAL A 353 7.23 -10.43 -20.90
CA VAL A 353 6.45 -10.75 -19.71
C VAL A 353 5.19 -11.52 -20.11
N SER A 354 4.86 -12.52 -19.32
CA SER A 354 3.66 -13.34 -19.47
C SER A 354 2.69 -13.06 -18.34
N PHE A 355 1.42 -12.99 -18.65
CA PHE A 355 0.32 -12.82 -17.71
C PHE A 355 -0.55 -14.07 -17.73
N VAL A 356 -0.90 -14.57 -16.56
CA VAL A 356 -1.72 -15.78 -16.41
C VAL A 356 -2.87 -15.49 -15.48
N THR A 357 -4.07 -15.96 -15.81
CA THR A 357 -5.21 -15.91 -14.88
C THR A 357 -4.86 -16.57 -13.56
N ASN A 358 -5.38 -16.02 -12.46
CA ASN A 358 -5.09 -16.50 -11.12
C ASN A 358 -6.36 -17.08 -10.48
N ILE A 359 -6.89 -18.15 -11.08
CA ILE A 359 -8.01 -18.89 -10.52
C ILE A 359 -7.48 -19.77 -9.39
N LYS A 360 -8.17 -19.77 -8.25
CA LYS A 360 -7.81 -20.58 -7.07
C LYS A 360 -8.99 -21.40 -6.59
N ALA A 361 -8.70 -22.54 -5.97
CA ALA A 361 -9.72 -23.29 -5.26
C ALA A 361 -10.36 -22.42 -4.16
N GLY A 362 -11.66 -22.57 -3.97
CA GLY A 362 -12.45 -21.74 -3.06
C GLY A 362 -13.02 -20.44 -3.66
N MET A 363 -12.56 -20.01 -4.83
CA MET A 363 -13.15 -18.85 -5.50
C MET A 363 -14.59 -19.14 -5.93
N PHE A 364 -15.46 -18.15 -5.75
CA PHE A 364 -16.82 -18.19 -6.27
C PHE A 364 -16.83 -17.98 -7.79
N VAL A 365 -17.75 -18.66 -8.45
CA VAL A 365 -17.92 -18.59 -9.90
C VAL A 365 -19.25 -17.95 -10.22
N THR A 366 -19.27 -17.00 -11.13
CA THR A 366 -20.48 -16.33 -11.63
C THR A 366 -20.42 -16.22 -13.15
N GLY A 367 -21.55 -16.21 -13.79
CA GLY A 367 -21.69 -16.11 -15.25
C GLY A 367 -23.00 -16.74 -15.72
N THR A 368 -23.29 -16.58 -17.01
CA THR A 368 -24.48 -17.20 -17.61
C THR A 368 -24.35 -18.72 -17.52
N GLY A 369 -25.42 -19.39 -17.10
CA GLY A 369 -25.44 -20.86 -16.92
C GLY A 369 -24.91 -21.33 -15.56
N ILE A 370 -24.40 -20.42 -14.68
CA ILE A 370 -24.11 -20.73 -13.27
C ILE A 370 -25.38 -20.54 -12.45
N SER A 371 -25.83 -21.59 -11.78
CA SER A 371 -27.01 -21.62 -10.93
C SER A 371 -26.60 -21.84 -9.46
N GLY A 372 -27.04 -20.93 -8.58
CA GLY A 372 -26.75 -21.00 -7.16
C GLY A 372 -25.39 -20.40 -6.77
N VAL A 373 -24.93 -20.71 -5.57
CA VAL A 373 -23.61 -20.30 -5.06
C VAL A 373 -22.59 -21.39 -5.37
N VAL A 374 -21.77 -21.17 -6.37
CA VAL A 374 -20.84 -22.17 -6.90
C VAL A 374 -19.41 -21.72 -6.64
N LYS A 375 -18.56 -22.66 -6.28
CA LYS A 375 -17.11 -22.44 -6.04
C LYS A 375 -16.26 -23.37 -6.89
N VAL A 376 -15.04 -22.94 -7.13
CA VAL A 376 -13.99 -23.82 -7.63
C VAL A 376 -13.59 -24.79 -6.51
N ALA A 377 -13.93 -26.08 -6.66
CA ALA A 377 -13.55 -27.10 -5.70
C ALA A 377 -12.06 -27.45 -5.80
N SER A 378 -11.58 -27.61 -7.04
CA SER A 378 -10.17 -27.88 -7.33
C SER A 378 -9.81 -27.41 -8.74
N LEU A 379 -8.53 -27.35 -9.04
CA LEU A 379 -8.03 -27.07 -10.38
C LEU A 379 -6.80 -27.94 -10.66
N THR A 380 -6.73 -28.51 -11.88
CA THR A 380 -5.52 -29.21 -12.35
C THR A 380 -4.52 -28.20 -12.91
N ASN A 381 -5.03 -27.15 -13.55
CA ASN A 381 -4.30 -25.99 -14.04
C ASN A 381 -5.29 -24.84 -14.31
N GLN A 382 -4.84 -23.69 -14.77
CA GLN A 382 -5.69 -22.53 -15.01
C GLN A 382 -6.75 -22.73 -16.13
N ASN A 383 -6.59 -23.78 -16.95
CA ASN A 383 -7.51 -24.10 -18.05
C ASN A 383 -8.48 -25.23 -17.69
N ASN A 384 -8.25 -25.95 -16.59
CA ASN A 384 -9.07 -27.11 -16.19
C ASN A 384 -9.41 -27.01 -14.71
N ILE A 385 -10.64 -26.65 -14.42
CA ILE A 385 -11.17 -26.50 -13.07
C ILE A 385 -12.28 -27.51 -12.80
N VAL A 386 -12.51 -27.77 -11.52
CA VAL A 386 -13.64 -28.56 -11.04
C VAL A 386 -14.47 -27.67 -10.11
N LEU A 387 -15.74 -27.57 -10.37
CA LEU A 387 -16.71 -26.86 -9.54
C LEU A 387 -17.23 -27.74 -8.41
N ASP A 388 -17.70 -27.15 -7.33
CA ASP A 388 -18.30 -27.85 -6.18
C ASP A 388 -19.70 -28.38 -6.48
N SER A 389 -20.33 -27.91 -7.54
CA SER A 389 -21.64 -28.40 -8.01
C SER A 389 -21.71 -28.45 -9.54
N ALA A 390 -22.46 -29.41 -10.06
CA ALA A 390 -22.65 -29.60 -11.50
C ALA A 390 -23.39 -28.41 -12.12
N GLN A 391 -22.92 -27.91 -13.25
CA GLN A 391 -23.45 -26.75 -13.95
C GLN A 391 -23.68 -27.07 -15.43
N SER A 392 -24.55 -26.29 -16.08
CA SER A 392 -24.74 -26.35 -17.52
C SER A 392 -24.43 -25.00 -18.14
N ILE A 393 -23.31 -24.92 -18.84
CA ILE A 393 -22.71 -23.66 -19.32
C ILE A 393 -22.49 -23.80 -20.84
N SER A 394 -22.92 -22.82 -21.59
CA SER A 394 -22.70 -22.80 -23.05
C SER A 394 -21.23 -22.54 -23.37
N ASP A 395 -20.78 -23.02 -24.51
CA ASP A 395 -19.49 -22.69 -25.07
C ASP A 395 -19.31 -21.17 -25.23
N ASN A 396 -18.09 -20.68 -25.12
CA ASN A 396 -17.74 -19.26 -25.21
C ASN A 396 -18.40 -18.35 -24.14
N THR A 397 -18.96 -18.92 -23.06
CA THR A 397 -19.51 -18.15 -21.94
C THR A 397 -18.36 -17.60 -21.10
N VAL A 398 -18.40 -16.29 -20.80
CA VAL A 398 -17.45 -15.65 -19.90
C VAL A 398 -17.87 -15.94 -18.46
N LEU A 399 -16.99 -16.56 -17.70
CA LEU A 399 -17.10 -16.77 -16.25
C LEU A 399 -16.21 -15.80 -15.49
N THR A 400 -16.74 -15.32 -14.38
CA THR A 400 -15.98 -14.48 -13.43
C THR A 400 -15.73 -15.27 -12.16
N PHE A 401 -14.49 -15.31 -11.74
CA PHE A 401 -14.02 -15.98 -10.53
C PHE A 401 -13.63 -14.90 -9.51
N GLY A 402 -14.10 -15.02 -8.29
CA GLY A 402 -13.82 -14.02 -7.25
C GLY A 402 -13.81 -14.59 -5.86
N THR A 403 -13.21 -13.86 -4.94
CA THR A 403 -13.16 -14.26 -3.53
C THR A 403 -14.53 -14.19 -2.87
N PHE A 404 -15.49 -13.44 -3.45
CA PHE A 404 -16.80 -13.18 -2.88
C PHE A 404 -17.91 -13.37 -3.91
N HIS A 405 -19.10 -13.71 -3.40
CA HIS A 405 -20.31 -13.88 -4.18
C HIS A 405 -21.29 -12.71 -3.94
N SER A 406 -22.14 -12.41 -4.90
CA SER A 406 -23.17 -11.36 -4.80
C SER A 406 -24.11 -11.49 -3.59
N THR A 407 -24.33 -12.70 -3.07
CA THR A 407 -25.10 -12.94 -1.84
C THR A 407 -24.43 -12.43 -0.56
N GLN A 408 -23.16 -12.06 -0.62
CA GLN A 408 -22.38 -11.48 0.49
C GLN A 408 -22.42 -9.96 0.52
N VAL A 409 -23.02 -9.32 -0.48
CA VAL A 409 -23.21 -7.87 -0.53
C VAL A 409 -24.00 -7.40 0.68
N ASN A 410 -23.54 -6.30 1.29
CA ASN A 410 -24.04 -5.74 2.54
C ASN A 410 -23.85 -6.63 3.79
N LYS A 411 -23.15 -7.74 3.70
CA LYS A 411 -22.75 -8.55 4.86
C LYS A 411 -21.39 -8.13 5.38
N THR A 412 -21.14 -8.42 6.64
CA THR A 412 -19.81 -8.29 7.24
C THR A 412 -18.98 -9.53 6.92
N LEU A 413 -17.79 -9.30 6.34
CA LEU A 413 -16.81 -10.34 6.06
C LEU A 413 -15.71 -10.25 7.10
N TYR A 414 -15.35 -11.38 7.69
CA TYR A 414 -14.31 -11.49 8.70
C TYR A 414 -13.02 -12.01 8.08
N PHE A 415 -11.90 -11.40 8.48
CA PHE A 415 -10.58 -11.70 7.96
C PHE A 415 -9.58 -11.90 9.07
N HIS A 416 -8.67 -12.82 8.85
CA HIS A 416 -7.45 -12.97 9.62
C HIS A 416 -6.27 -12.40 8.84
N GLY A 417 -5.56 -11.45 9.45
CA GLY A 417 -4.41 -10.77 8.84
C GLY A 417 -3.11 -11.12 9.54
N THR A 418 -2.03 -11.27 8.75
CA THR A 418 -0.67 -11.56 9.21
C THR A 418 0.32 -10.43 8.93
N GLY A 419 -0.18 -9.23 8.57
CA GLY A 419 0.63 -8.08 8.16
C GLY A 419 0.96 -8.04 6.67
N THR A 420 0.95 -9.18 5.98
CA THR A 420 1.21 -9.24 4.53
C THR A 420 0.00 -9.68 3.72
N THR A 421 -0.88 -10.48 4.30
CA THR A 421 -2.03 -11.07 3.63
C THR A 421 -3.28 -11.05 4.50
N TRP A 422 -4.45 -11.05 3.83
CA TRP A 422 -5.75 -11.18 4.45
C TRP A 422 -6.40 -12.48 4.01
N SER A 423 -6.77 -13.33 4.95
CA SER A 423 -7.48 -14.58 4.70
C SER A 423 -8.93 -14.44 5.16
N HIS A 424 -9.88 -14.66 4.25
CA HIS A 424 -11.30 -14.69 4.62
C HIS A 424 -11.59 -15.90 5.52
N ILE A 425 -12.20 -15.65 6.67
CA ILE A 425 -12.47 -16.69 7.69
C ILE A 425 -13.95 -16.88 7.97
N GLY A 426 -14.82 -16.00 7.50
CA GLY A 426 -16.26 -16.15 7.65
C GLY A 426 -17.05 -14.92 7.28
N THR A 427 -18.38 -15.05 7.33
CA THR A 427 -19.34 -14.02 6.91
C THR A 427 -20.50 -13.96 7.90
N SER A 428 -21.00 -12.75 8.18
CA SER A 428 -22.19 -12.56 9.02
C SER A 428 -23.44 -13.22 8.43
N SER A 429 -24.36 -13.66 9.27
CA SER A 429 -25.62 -14.27 8.83
C SER A 429 -26.58 -13.25 8.21
N SER A 430 -26.61 -12.03 8.73
CA SER A 430 -27.52 -10.96 8.29
C SER A 430 -26.81 -9.94 7.40
N THR A 431 -27.59 -9.11 6.70
CA THR A 431 -27.13 -7.96 5.93
C THR A 431 -27.27 -6.66 6.76
N ASN A 432 -26.60 -5.59 6.30
CA ASN A 432 -26.62 -4.27 6.95
C ASN A 432 -26.15 -4.31 8.41
N THR A 433 -25.11 -5.09 8.66
CA THR A 433 -24.50 -5.22 9.98
C THR A 433 -23.82 -3.92 10.41
N LEU A 434 -23.72 -3.75 11.72
CA LEU A 434 -23.11 -2.58 12.35
C LEU A 434 -21.71 -2.91 12.89
N LYS A 435 -21.11 -1.95 13.58
CA LYS A 435 -19.85 -2.13 14.29
C LYS A 435 -19.92 -3.36 15.21
N ASN A 436 -18.87 -4.18 15.18
CA ASN A 436 -18.82 -5.38 16.00
C ASN A 436 -18.13 -5.11 17.34
N ARG A 437 -18.68 -5.70 18.38
CA ARG A 437 -18.07 -5.78 19.71
C ARG A 437 -17.67 -7.21 20.00
N PHE A 438 -16.71 -7.42 20.89
CA PHE A 438 -16.19 -8.75 21.15
C PHE A 438 -15.85 -8.97 22.62
N ALA A 439 -15.81 -10.25 23.01
CA ALA A 439 -15.30 -10.70 24.30
C ALA A 439 -14.48 -11.99 24.10
N ASP A 440 -13.41 -12.10 24.87
CA ASP A 440 -12.57 -13.29 24.87
C ASP A 440 -13.11 -14.30 25.88
N PHE A 441 -13.18 -15.57 25.48
CA PHE A 441 -13.65 -16.70 26.29
C PHE A 441 -12.61 -17.80 26.27
N ASN A 442 -11.99 -18.07 27.40
CA ASN A 442 -10.86 -19.00 27.54
C ASN A 442 -11.06 -20.11 28.60
N PHE A 443 -12.30 -20.44 28.92
CA PHE A 443 -12.61 -21.45 29.98
C PHE A 443 -12.67 -22.91 29.48
N THR A 444 -12.40 -23.17 28.20
CA THR A 444 -12.59 -24.50 27.58
C THR A 444 -11.32 -25.06 26.93
N GLN A 445 -10.13 -24.77 27.43
CA GLN A 445 -8.84 -25.14 26.83
C GLN A 445 -8.59 -24.57 25.41
N GLU A 446 -9.54 -23.81 24.88
CA GLU A 446 -9.45 -23.14 23.58
C GLU A 446 -9.72 -21.67 23.81
N ASP A 447 -8.84 -20.82 23.29
CA ASP A 447 -9.07 -19.37 23.26
C ASP A 447 -10.08 -19.07 22.17
N LYS A 448 -11.27 -18.65 22.58
CA LYS A 448 -12.36 -18.23 21.70
C LYS A 448 -12.60 -16.73 21.84
N THR A 449 -12.87 -16.07 20.72
CA THR A 449 -13.36 -14.69 20.71
C THR A 449 -14.75 -14.67 20.11
N ILE A 450 -15.69 -14.10 20.84
CA ILE A 450 -17.09 -13.95 20.43
C ILE A 450 -17.26 -12.56 19.84
N PHE A 451 -17.84 -12.44 18.64
CA PHE A 451 -18.21 -11.16 18.02
C PHE A 451 -19.72 -11.05 17.90
N VAL A 452 -20.25 -9.84 18.16
CA VAL A 452 -21.65 -9.47 17.98
C VAL A 452 -21.74 -8.19 17.14
N ASP A 453 -22.77 -8.06 16.27
CA ASP A 453 -22.89 -6.97 15.29
C ASP A 453 -24.28 -6.31 15.31
N SER A 454 -25.08 -6.52 16.35
CA SER A 454 -26.45 -6.01 16.53
C SER A 454 -27.47 -6.45 15.47
N LYS A 455 -27.13 -7.38 14.57
CA LYS A 455 -28.01 -7.87 13.49
C LYS A 455 -27.95 -9.37 13.27
N SER A 456 -26.73 -9.92 13.23
CA SER A 456 -26.50 -11.33 12.96
C SER A 456 -26.58 -12.20 14.21
N TYR A 457 -26.50 -13.51 13.98
CA TYR A 457 -26.09 -14.41 15.08
C TYR A 457 -24.68 -14.06 15.50
N PRO A 458 -24.37 -14.12 16.81
CA PRO A 458 -22.98 -14.02 17.27
C PRO A 458 -22.09 -14.99 16.51
N VAL A 459 -20.86 -14.59 16.24
CA VAL A 459 -19.86 -15.45 15.58
C VAL A 459 -18.71 -15.72 16.53
N ILE A 460 -18.17 -16.93 16.47
CA ILE A 460 -17.11 -17.40 17.33
C ILE A 460 -15.87 -17.64 16.49
N PHE A 461 -14.80 -16.95 16.83
CA PHE A 461 -13.45 -17.21 16.32
C PHE A 461 -12.70 -18.09 17.32
N ASN A 462 -12.11 -19.18 16.83
CA ASN A 462 -11.21 -20.00 17.61
C ASN A 462 -9.77 -19.68 17.19
N SER A 463 -8.92 -19.34 18.17
CA SER A 463 -7.52 -18.95 17.89
C SER A 463 -6.68 -20.07 17.29
N SER A 464 -7.02 -21.34 17.56
CA SER A 464 -6.39 -22.52 16.93
C SER A 464 -6.90 -22.80 15.52
N GLY A 465 -8.05 -22.24 15.13
CA GLY A 465 -8.68 -22.41 13.82
C GLY A 465 -8.47 -21.20 12.91
N SER A 466 -8.69 -21.42 11.63
CA SER A 466 -8.65 -20.36 10.62
C SER A 466 -10.05 -19.93 10.17
N THR A 467 -11.09 -20.22 10.93
CA THR A 467 -12.50 -19.98 10.56
C THR A 467 -13.27 -19.35 11.70
N ILE A 468 -14.30 -18.60 11.31
CA ILE A 468 -15.35 -18.13 12.20
C ILE A 468 -16.60 -18.97 11.98
N THR A 469 -17.26 -19.39 13.07
CA THR A 469 -18.53 -20.12 13.03
C THR A 469 -19.64 -19.27 13.62
N ALA A 470 -20.79 -19.22 12.96
CA ALA A 470 -21.99 -18.61 13.52
C ALA A 470 -22.52 -19.49 14.66
N LEU A 471 -23.01 -18.86 15.69
CA LEU A 471 -23.65 -19.50 16.83
C LEU A 471 -25.04 -19.97 16.41
N THR A 472 -25.20 -21.27 16.17
CA THR A 472 -26.43 -21.89 15.63
C THR A 472 -27.00 -23.01 16.51
N SER A 473 -26.59 -23.09 17.77
CA SER A 473 -27.08 -24.07 18.75
C SER A 473 -28.57 -23.85 19.13
N SER A 474 -29.14 -24.79 19.83
CA SER A 474 -30.52 -24.69 20.32
C SER A 474 -30.70 -23.41 21.14
N ASN A 475 -31.76 -22.66 20.86
CA ASN A 475 -32.11 -21.37 21.48
C ASN A 475 -31.15 -20.20 21.19
N SER A 476 -30.27 -20.34 20.22
CA SER A 476 -29.41 -19.22 19.77
C SER A 476 -30.19 -18.08 19.11
N SER A 477 -31.43 -18.30 18.69
CA SER A 477 -32.31 -17.26 18.13
C SER A 477 -32.56 -16.10 19.10
N ASP A 478 -32.49 -16.34 20.41
CA ASP A 478 -32.68 -15.31 21.43
C ASP A 478 -31.57 -14.26 21.40
N VAL A 479 -30.36 -14.66 21.04
CA VAL A 479 -29.18 -13.79 20.95
C VAL A 479 -28.88 -13.32 19.54
N GLN A 480 -29.70 -13.68 18.55
CA GLN A 480 -29.59 -13.07 17.22
C GLN A 480 -29.84 -11.57 17.34
N GLY A 481 -28.91 -10.75 16.85
CA GLY A 481 -28.96 -9.30 16.97
C GLY A 481 -28.50 -8.80 18.35
N ALA A 482 -27.71 -9.58 19.07
CA ALA A 482 -27.06 -9.12 20.30
C ALA A 482 -26.18 -7.90 20.03
N GLU A 483 -26.25 -6.92 20.92
CA GLU A 483 -25.61 -5.60 20.80
C GLU A 483 -24.27 -5.55 21.54
N ASN A 484 -24.19 -6.25 22.67
CA ASN A 484 -22.98 -6.34 23.49
C ASN A 484 -22.76 -7.78 23.94
N VAL A 485 -21.49 -8.13 24.16
CA VAL A 485 -21.09 -9.41 24.76
C VAL A 485 -20.00 -9.17 25.78
N VAL A 486 -20.09 -9.85 26.92
CA VAL A 486 -19.07 -9.85 27.97
C VAL A 486 -18.97 -11.23 28.59
N VAL A 487 -17.80 -11.61 29.04
CA VAL A 487 -17.57 -12.85 29.78
C VAL A 487 -17.44 -12.54 31.26
N PHE A 488 -18.28 -13.19 32.08
CA PHE A 488 -18.30 -13.01 33.54
C PHE A 488 -18.67 -14.32 34.23
N LYS A 489 -17.94 -14.69 35.29
CA LYS A 489 -18.19 -15.91 36.08
C LYS A 489 -18.37 -17.18 35.21
N ASN A 490 -17.49 -17.39 34.23
CA ASN A 490 -17.51 -18.52 33.30
C ASN A 490 -18.74 -18.58 32.37
N HIS A 491 -19.59 -17.56 32.35
CA HIS A 491 -20.72 -17.43 31.44
C HIS A 491 -20.38 -16.39 30.36
N ALA A 492 -20.92 -16.55 29.17
CA ALA A 492 -21.00 -15.49 28.19
C ALA A 492 -22.35 -14.77 28.32
N PHE A 493 -22.32 -13.46 28.50
CA PHE A 493 -23.51 -12.60 28.65
C PHE A 493 -23.71 -11.81 27.38
N TYR A 494 -24.90 -11.86 26.82
CA TYR A 494 -25.29 -11.18 25.58
C TYR A 494 -26.44 -10.20 25.90
N SER A 495 -26.30 -8.92 25.54
CA SER A 495 -27.41 -7.96 25.69
C SER A 495 -28.16 -7.79 24.35
N LYS A 496 -29.47 -7.65 24.45
CA LYS A 496 -30.37 -7.35 23.34
C LYS A 496 -31.57 -6.54 23.86
N GLY A 497 -31.60 -5.25 23.50
CA GLY A 497 -32.56 -4.31 24.12
C GLY A 497 -32.44 -4.30 25.64
N SER A 498 -33.54 -4.45 26.33
CA SER A 498 -33.59 -4.46 27.81
C SER A 498 -33.27 -5.81 28.47
N LYS A 499 -32.92 -6.82 27.72
CA LYS A 499 -32.65 -8.18 28.19
C LYS A 499 -31.17 -8.56 28.05
N ILE A 500 -30.71 -9.33 29.02
CA ILE A 500 -29.39 -9.97 29.03
C ILE A 500 -29.61 -11.48 29.09
N PHE A 501 -29.05 -12.18 28.14
CA PHE A 501 -29.04 -13.64 28.07
C PHE A 501 -27.67 -14.14 28.49
N PHE A 502 -27.59 -15.17 29.30
CA PHE A 502 -26.32 -15.78 29.67
C PHE A 502 -26.32 -17.29 29.47
N THR A 503 -25.16 -17.81 29.10
CA THR A 503 -24.96 -19.23 28.73
C THR A 503 -24.84 -20.12 29.95
N VAL A 504 -24.86 -21.43 29.73
CA VAL A 504 -24.41 -22.42 30.70
C VAL A 504 -22.92 -22.17 31.01
N PRO A 505 -22.48 -22.36 32.26
CA PRO A 505 -21.07 -22.14 32.62
C PRO A 505 -20.12 -22.92 31.70
N ASN A 506 -18.98 -22.31 31.38
CA ASN A 506 -17.95 -22.86 30.50
C ASN A 506 -18.41 -23.16 29.05
N THR A 507 -19.48 -22.54 28.59
CA THR A 507 -19.95 -22.65 27.22
C THR A 507 -20.18 -21.25 26.62
N VAL A 508 -20.03 -21.12 25.31
CA VAL A 508 -20.28 -19.85 24.58
C VAL A 508 -21.64 -19.84 23.88
N ASP A 509 -22.27 -20.99 23.73
CA ASP A 509 -23.38 -21.24 22.82
C ASP A 509 -24.53 -22.07 23.43
N ASN A 510 -24.44 -22.51 24.66
CA ASN A 510 -25.46 -23.32 25.31
C ASN A 510 -26.39 -22.43 26.17
N PHE A 511 -27.66 -22.34 25.80
CA PHE A 511 -28.69 -21.54 26.50
C PHE A 511 -29.74 -22.41 27.17
N ALA A 512 -29.42 -23.67 27.56
CA ALA A 512 -30.33 -24.56 28.24
C ALA A 512 -30.55 -24.08 29.68
N THR A 513 -31.72 -23.59 30.02
CA THR A 513 -32.09 -23.05 31.36
C THR A 513 -31.98 -24.09 32.45
N GLY A 514 -32.30 -25.37 32.16
CA GLY A 514 -32.13 -26.47 33.11
C GLY A 514 -30.69 -26.81 33.48
N SER A 515 -29.69 -26.26 32.75
CA SER A 515 -28.27 -26.47 32.97
C SER A 515 -27.53 -25.23 33.48
N GLY A 516 -28.26 -24.17 33.88
CA GLY A 516 -27.69 -22.97 34.46
C GLY A 516 -27.59 -21.75 33.53
N ALA A 517 -28.18 -21.78 32.34
CA ALA A 517 -28.43 -20.61 31.53
C ALA A 517 -29.65 -19.82 31.99
N GLY A 518 -29.78 -18.55 31.60
CA GLY A 518 -30.94 -17.77 31.96
C GLY A 518 -31.04 -16.42 31.28
N THR A 519 -32.02 -15.65 31.66
CA THR A 519 -32.29 -14.30 31.14
C THR A 519 -32.55 -13.34 32.29
N ILE A 520 -31.99 -12.15 32.24
CA ILE A 520 -32.19 -11.05 33.19
C ILE A 520 -32.82 -9.89 32.44
N ASN A 521 -33.94 -9.35 32.99
CA ASN A 521 -34.54 -8.12 32.48
C ASN A 521 -33.96 -6.93 33.25
N VAL A 522 -33.35 -6.00 32.57
CA VAL A 522 -32.73 -4.82 33.16
C VAL A 522 -33.74 -3.68 33.35
N GLY A 523 -34.84 -3.67 32.59
CA GLY A 523 -35.88 -2.65 32.64
C GLY A 523 -35.69 -1.50 31.64
N HIS A 524 -34.49 -1.22 31.23
CA HIS A 524 -34.12 -0.23 30.23
C HIS A 524 -33.16 -0.87 29.21
N ASP A 525 -33.08 -0.31 28.01
CA ASP A 525 -32.18 -0.82 26.99
C ASP A 525 -30.72 -0.74 27.43
N VAL A 526 -30.01 -1.85 27.28
CA VAL A 526 -28.62 -1.98 27.72
C VAL A 526 -27.70 -1.31 26.72
N THR A 527 -27.09 -0.20 27.09
CA THR A 527 -26.08 0.46 26.26
C THR A 527 -24.78 -0.34 26.23
N GLY A 528 -24.30 -0.80 27.40
CA GLY A 528 -23.05 -1.55 27.46
C GLY A 528 -22.89 -2.34 28.75
N MET A 529 -21.90 -3.23 28.74
CA MET A 529 -21.57 -4.08 29.90
C MET A 529 -20.05 -4.21 30.05
N ILE A 530 -19.59 -4.30 31.30
CA ILE A 530 -18.19 -4.58 31.62
C ILE A 530 -18.06 -5.37 32.94
N GLY A 531 -17.22 -6.39 32.94
CA GLY A 531 -16.87 -7.08 34.19
C GLY A 531 -15.84 -6.25 34.98
N PHE A 532 -16.10 -5.96 36.22
CA PHE A 532 -15.24 -5.15 37.09
C PHE A 532 -15.32 -5.56 38.54
N ARG A 533 -14.14 -5.81 39.15
CA ARG A 533 -14.03 -6.14 40.59
C ARG A 533 -15.05 -7.17 41.05
N ASP A 534 -15.13 -8.30 40.36
CA ASP A 534 -16.04 -9.41 40.69
C ASP A 534 -17.54 -9.10 40.54
N GLN A 535 -17.90 -8.03 39.86
CA GLN A 535 -19.25 -7.62 39.51
C GLN A 535 -19.37 -7.40 38.01
N LEU A 536 -20.55 -7.62 37.43
CA LEU A 536 -20.87 -7.21 36.07
C LEU A 536 -21.63 -5.89 36.13
N ILE A 537 -21.01 -4.85 35.65
CA ILE A 537 -21.60 -3.51 35.56
C ILE A 537 -22.36 -3.40 34.24
N ILE A 538 -23.60 -2.95 34.33
CA ILE A 538 -24.57 -2.85 33.25
C ILE A 538 -24.97 -1.38 33.12
N PHE A 539 -24.68 -0.80 31.98
CA PHE A 539 -25.03 0.58 31.65
C PHE A 539 -26.27 0.62 30.77
N THR A 540 -27.14 1.55 31.05
CA THR A 540 -28.22 1.97 30.17
C THR A 540 -28.03 3.45 29.80
N THR A 541 -28.96 4.06 29.09
CA THR A 541 -28.86 5.49 28.74
C THR A 541 -28.96 6.43 29.93
N ASP A 542 -29.62 6.01 31.00
CA ASP A 542 -29.98 6.83 32.14
C ASP A 542 -29.73 6.16 33.52
N THR A 543 -29.43 4.87 33.54
CA THR A 543 -29.18 4.13 34.79
C THR A 543 -27.93 3.27 34.70
N ILE A 544 -27.31 2.98 35.85
CA ILE A 544 -26.23 2.01 35.97
C ILE A 544 -26.62 1.02 37.07
N LYS A 545 -26.50 -0.26 36.73
CA LYS A 545 -26.80 -1.38 37.62
C LYS A 545 -25.60 -2.31 37.72
N LYS A 546 -25.50 -3.09 38.76
CA LYS A 546 -24.51 -4.15 38.96
C LYS A 546 -25.21 -5.49 39.14
N LEU A 547 -24.63 -6.50 38.47
CA LEU A 547 -25.00 -7.89 38.74
C LEU A 547 -23.95 -8.49 39.69
N VAL A 548 -24.42 -8.98 40.81
CA VAL A 548 -23.61 -9.67 41.82
C VAL A 548 -24.04 -11.12 41.91
N GLY A 549 -23.18 -12.00 42.41
CA GLY A 549 -23.41 -13.44 42.49
C GLY A 549 -22.31 -14.23 41.79
N SER A 550 -22.29 -15.53 42.05
CA SER A 550 -21.29 -16.44 41.55
C SER A 550 -21.83 -17.49 40.57
N THR A 551 -23.13 -17.73 40.65
CA THR A 551 -23.83 -18.74 39.83
C THR A 551 -25.19 -18.22 39.38
N SER A 552 -25.81 -18.87 38.42
CA SER A 552 -27.15 -18.50 37.92
C SER A 552 -28.24 -18.50 38.97
N SER A 553 -28.05 -19.18 40.10
CA SER A 553 -29.03 -19.28 41.20
C SER A 553 -28.95 -18.10 42.17
N ASP A 554 -27.81 -17.41 42.24
CA ASP A 554 -27.59 -16.28 43.17
C ASP A 554 -27.35 -14.94 42.47
N PHE A 555 -27.49 -14.88 41.16
CA PHE A 555 -27.39 -13.64 40.40
C PHE A 555 -28.49 -12.66 40.82
N LYS A 556 -28.06 -11.49 41.28
CA LYS A 556 -28.92 -10.42 41.75
C LYS A 556 -28.53 -9.10 41.11
N LEU A 557 -29.53 -8.44 40.50
CA LEU A 557 -29.36 -7.11 39.91
C LEU A 557 -29.60 -6.04 40.98
N GLU A 558 -28.61 -5.16 41.19
CA GLU A 558 -28.66 -4.08 42.15
C GLU A 558 -28.40 -2.73 41.47
N PRO A 559 -29.14 -1.64 41.81
CA PRO A 559 -28.90 -0.33 41.24
C PRO A 559 -27.61 0.28 41.83
N ILE A 560 -26.88 1.04 41.00
CA ILE A 560 -25.80 1.93 41.40
C ILE A 560 -26.31 3.38 41.34
N THR A 561 -26.91 3.78 40.22
CA THR A 561 -27.54 5.09 40.06
C THR A 561 -28.72 5.00 39.08
N ASP A 562 -29.73 5.84 39.28
CA ASP A 562 -30.98 5.87 38.50
C ASP A 562 -31.10 7.13 37.62
N ARG A 563 -30.06 7.97 37.51
CA ARG A 563 -30.12 9.24 36.79
C ARG A 563 -28.92 9.54 35.91
N ILE A 564 -27.93 8.67 35.94
CA ILE A 564 -26.69 8.82 35.18
C ILE A 564 -26.46 7.52 34.45
N GLY A 565 -26.37 7.59 33.13
CA GLY A 565 -26.12 6.44 32.26
C GLY A 565 -24.96 6.68 31.31
N CYS A 566 -24.77 5.76 30.35
CA CYS A 566 -23.77 5.80 29.33
C CYS A 566 -24.42 5.95 27.94
N ILE A 567 -23.97 6.93 27.17
CA ILE A 567 -24.54 7.21 25.84
C ILE A 567 -23.91 6.38 24.72
N ASN A 568 -22.72 5.80 24.93
CA ASN A 568 -22.05 5.00 23.91
C ASN A 568 -21.26 3.83 24.52
N PRO A 569 -21.54 2.57 24.12
CA PRO A 569 -20.92 1.39 24.72
C PRO A 569 -19.41 1.31 24.44
N ASP A 570 -18.96 1.85 23.30
CA ASP A 570 -17.56 1.80 22.88
C ASP A 570 -16.69 2.83 23.62
N SER A 571 -17.28 3.61 24.54
CA SER A 571 -16.56 4.50 25.45
C SER A 571 -16.18 3.85 26.78
N ILE A 572 -16.76 2.69 27.11
CA ILE A 572 -16.59 2.02 28.39
C ILE A 572 -15.26 1.29 28.45
N GLN A 573 -14.38 1.69 29.38
CA GLN A 573 -13.07 1.04 29.58
C GLN A 573 -12.70 1.01 31.07
N GLU A 574 -11.98 -0.04 31.48
CA GLU A 574 -11.34 -0.07 32.78
C GLU A 574 -10.09 0.84 32.77
N PHE A 575 -10.16 1.97 33.46
CA PHE A 575 -9.11 2.98 33.45
C PHE A 575 -8.63 3.30 34.88
N GLY A 576 -7.37 3.01 35.12
CA GLY A 576 -6.71 3.39 36.37
C GLY A 576 -7.33 2.77 37.66
N GLY A 577 -7.98 1.61 37.55
CA GLY A 577 -8.65 0.92 38.63
C GLY A 577 -10.10 1.34 38.88
N ASP A 578 -10.66 2.15 37.97
CA ASP A 578 -12.05 2.59 37.89
C ASP A 578 -12.59 2.29 36.47
N ILE A 579 -13.85 2.56 36.19
CA ILE A 579 -14.44 2.46 34.85
C ILE A 579 -14.68 3.87 34.32
N ALA A 580 -14.04 4.21 33.22
CA ALA A 580 -14.34 5.41 32.46
C ALA A 580 -15.45 5.14 31.44
N TYR A 581 -16.39 6.06 31.33
CA TYR A 581 -17.50 5.97 30.37
C TYR A 581 -17.99 7.37 29.95
N LEU A 582 -18.63 7.44 28.78
CA LEU A 582 -19.20 8.67 28.25
C LEU A 582 -20.64 8.84 28.74
N SER A 583 -20.89 9.85 29.52
CA SER A 583 -22.20 10.31 30.02
C SER A 583 -22.66 11.52 29.16
N PRO A 584 -23.95 11.88 29.17
CA PRO A 584 -24.46 13.06 28.46
C PRO A 584 -23.74 14.39 28.78
N ASP A 585 -23.18 14.52 29.95
CA ASP A 585 -22.53 15.72 30.48
C ASP A 585 -20.98 15.65 30.50
N GLY A 586 -20.39 14.58 29.98
CA GLY A 586 -18.95 14.42 29.88
C GLY A 586 -18.47 13.01 30.19
N ILE A 587 -17.15 12.86 30.31
CA ILE A 587 -16.52 11.58 30.66
C ILE A 587 -16.49 11.47 32.20
N ARG A 588 -17.05 10.37 32.71
CA ARG A 588 -17.16 10.08 34.15
C ARG A 588 -16.37 8.84 34.56
N LEU A 589 -16.04 8.77 35.82
CA LEU A 589 -15.50 7.57 36.48
C LEU A 589 -16.56 6.93 37.35
N LEU A 590 -16.74 5.61 37.25
CA LEU A 590 -17.76 4.88 38.01
C LEU A 590 -17.56 4.99 39.52
N SER A 591 -16.33 4.93 40.01
CA SER A 591 -16.04 5.04 41.45
C SER A 591 -16.45 6.40 42.05
N ALA A 592 -16.30 7.47 41.27
CA ALA A 592 -16.79 8.79 41.64
C ALA A 592 -18.32 8.80 41.73
N THR A 593 -18.98 8.23 40.73
CA THR A 593 -20.43 8.09 40.68
C THR A 593 -21.00 7.29 41.89
N ASP A 594 -20.37 6.15 42.21
CA ASP A 594 -20.81 5.28 43.31
C ASP A 594 -20.58 5.93 44.69
N ARG A 595 -19.49 6.71 44.88
CA ARG A 595 -19.19 7.39 46.15
C ARG A 595 -20.10 8.59 46.47
N ILE A 596 -20.47 9.32 45.44
CA ILE A 596 -21.15 10.61 45.55
C ILE A 596 -22.68 10.45 45.38
N GLY A 597 -23.11 9.26 44.99
CA GLY A 597 -24.50 9.05 44.57
C GLY A 597 -24.79 9.85 43.31
N ASP A 598 -25.99 10.29 43.11
CA ASP A 598 -26.37 11.04 41.91
C ASP A 598 -25.87 12.48 41.82
N LEU A 599 -24.90 12.89 42.61
CA LEU A 599 -24.39 14.25 42.59
C LEU A 599 -23.39 14.46 41.46
N ALA A 600 -23.69 15.41 40.61
CA ALA A 600 -22.93 15.78 39.41
C ALA A 600 -21.58 16.47 39.72
N LEU A 601 -20.93 16.15 40.85
CA LEU A 601 -19.77 16.92 41.32
C LEU A 601 -18.42 16.39 40.81
N ASP A 602 -18.36 15.21 40.18
CA ASP A 602 -17.07 14.60 39.79
C ASP A 602 -17.09 14.07 38.34
N ILE A 603 -17.21 14.98 37.41
CA ILE A 603 -17.02 14.70 36.01
C ILE A 603 -15.50 14.71 35.75
N ALA A 604 -14.91 13.59 35.36
CA ALA A 604 -13.46 13.49 35.09
C ALA A 604 -12.97 14.47 34.00
N SER A 605 -13.87 14.83 33.09
CA SER A 605 -13.59 15.80 32.00
C SER A 605 -13.95 17.25 32.38
N ASP A 606 -14.31 17.58 33.62
CA ASP A 606 -14.63 18.95 34.02
C ASP A 606 -13.51 19.96 33.70
N PRO A 607 -12.22 19.65 33.86
CA PRO A 607 -11.16 20.56 33.45
C PRO A 607 -11.19 20.96 31.97
N ILE A 608 -11.74 20.08 31.12
CA ILE A 608 -11.88 20.31 29.67
C ILE A 608 -13.35 20.44 29.24
N TYR A 609 -14.23 20.92 30.13
CA TYR A 609 -15.69 20.93 29.92
C TYR A 609 -16.10 21.49 28.55
N LYS A 610 -15.50 22.61 28.10
CA LYS A 610 -15.81 23.22 26.82
C LYS A 610 -15.43 22.31 25.64
N ASP A 611 -14.20 21.79 25.65
CA ASP A 611 -13.70 20.89 24.62
C ASP A 611 -14.44 19.56 24.61
N ALA A 612 -14.78 19.01 25.78
CA ALA A 612 -15.54 17.77 25.90
C ALA A 612 -16.96 17.92 25.35
N ASN A 613 -17.67 18.98 25.64
CA ASN A 613 -19.01 19.24 25.09
C ASN A 613 -18.99 19.44 23.56
N GLU A 614 -18.02 20.18 23.04
CA GLU A 614 -17.83 20.34 21.60
C GLU A 614 -17.57 18.97 20.95
N PHE A 615 -16.72 18.17 21.55
CA PHE A 615 -16.36 16.83 21.05
C PHE A 615 -17.56 15.89 21.06
N ILE A 616 -18.35 15.84 22.13
CA ILE A 616 -19.52 14.98 22.26
C ILE A 616 -20.61 15.36 21.25
N SER A 617 -20.77 16.65 20.95
CA SER A 617 -21.79 17.13 20.01
C SER A 617 -21.52 16.81 18.54
N GLN A 618 -20.31 16.34 18.19
CA GLN A 618 -19.92 16.11 16.78
C GLN A 618 -20.52 14.84 16.19
N THR A 619 -20.72 13.79 16.98
CA THR A 619 -21.16 12.46 16.51
C THR A 619 -21.74 11.64 17.64
N ASP A 620 -22.52 10.62 17.30
CA ASP A 620 -22.98 9.57 18.23
C ASP A 620 -22.08 8.32 18.17
N VAL A 621 -21.09 8.30 17.27
CA VAL A 621 -20.20 7.17 17.08
C VAL A 621 -18.82 7.47 17.64
N PHE A 622 -18.47 6.75 18.70
CA PHE A 622 -17.19 6.87 19.39
C PHE A 622 -16.43 5.54 19.36
N CYS A 623 -15.14 5.61 19.62
CA CYS A 623 -14.29 4.47 19.86
C CYS A 623 -13.27 4.82 20.93
N SER A 624 -13.16 3.99 21.97
CA SER A 624 -12.13 4.15 22.98
C SER A 624 -11.12 3.01 22.93
N VAL A 625 -9.91 3.31 23.36
CA VAL A 625 -8.86 2.32 23.54
C VAL A 625 -8.04 2.66 24.77
N LEU A 626 -7.67 1.63 25.51
CA LEU A 626 -6.79 1.76 26.67
C LEU A 626 -5.34 1.51 26.24
N VAL A 627 -4.46 2.47 26.54
CA VAL A 627 -3.02 2.34 26.37
C VAL A 627 -2.41 2.12 27.76
N ARG A 628 -2.27 0.85 28.12
CA ARG A 628 -1.91 0.44 29.49
C ARG A 628 -0.48 0.85 29.85
N GLY A 629 0.44 0.71 28.89
CA GLY A 629 1.85 1.08 29.06
C GLY A 629 2.05 2.55 29.42
N LYS A 630 1.13 3.42 29.00
CA LYS A 630 1.15 4.87 29.29
C LYS A 630 0.11 5.30 30.32
N SER A 631 -0.69 4.37 30.85
CA SER A 631 -1.83 4.68 31.72
C SER A 631 -2.81 5.70 31.11
N GLN A 632 -3.17 5.47 29.83
CA GLN A 632 -4.00 6.38 29.06
C GLN A 632 -5.31 5.75 28.65
N TYR A 633 -6.38 6.51 28.77
CA TYR A 633 -7.66 6.31 28.11
C TYR A 633 -7.75 7.27 26.94
N ARG A 634 -7.91 6.73 25.73
CA ARG A 634 -8.06 7.52 24.51
C ARG A 634 -9.45 7.32 23.94
N LEU A 635 -10.17 8.40 23.69
CA LEU A 635 -11.52 8.41 23.12
C LEU A 635 -11.49 9.19 21.81
N PHE A 636 -11.95 8.58 20.73
CA PHE A 636 -12.00 9.14 19.39
C PHE A 636 -13.44 9.32 18.93
N SER A 637 -13.73 10.43 18.26
CA SER A 637 -14.97 10.62 17.51
C SER A 637 -14.80 10.06 16.09
N TYR A 638 -15.81 9.37 15.59
CA TYR A 638 -15.79 8.82 14.25
C TYR A 638 -16.90 9.38 13.40
N ILE A 639 -16.53 10.09 12.33
CA ILE A 639 -17.44 10.62 11.33
C ILE A 639 -16.92 10.16 9.96
N PRO A 640 -17.65 9.28 9.24
CA PRO A 640 -17.15 8.69 7.97
C PRO A 640 -16.76 9.72 6.92
N SER A 641 -17.50 10.83 6.81
CA SER A 641 -17.29 11.88 5.81
C SER A 641 -16.11 12.82 6.11
N VAL A 642 -15.57 12.79 7.34
CA VAL A 642 -14.46 13.67 7.75
C VAL A 642 -13.13 13.09 7.30
N GLN A 643 -12.26 13.93 6.73
CA GLN A 643 -10.90 13.55 6.39
C GLN A 643 -10.12 13.17 7.66
N ALA A 644 -9.20 12.20 7.55
CA ALA A 644 -8.40 11.76 8.69
C ALA A 644 -7.67 12.92 9.39
N ALA A 645 -7.12 13.87 8.62
CA ALA A 645 -6.44 15.06 9.14
C ALA A 645 -7.28 15.96 10.06
N SER A 646 -8.62 15.87 9.98
CA SER A 646 -9.55 16.65 10.81
C SER A 646 -10.25 15.84 11.89
N ALA A 647 -9.98 14.52 11.95
CA ALA A 647 -10.56 13.64 12.97
C ALA A 647 -10.04 14.01 14.36
N ALA A 648 -10.94 14.02 15.35
CA ALA A 648 -10.66 14.48 16.70
C ALA A 648 -10.66 13.32 17.71
N GLY A 649 -9.90 13.49 18.78
CA GLY A 649 -9.89 12.59 19.93
C GLY A 649 -9.45 13.30 21.21
N LEU A 650 -9.73 12.66 22.33
CA LEU A 650 -9.32 13.08 23.67
C LEU A 650 -8.42 12.01 24.29
N ILE A 651 -7.38 12.44 24.99
CA ILE A 651 -6.50 11.56 25.76
C ILE A 651 -6.58 11.96 27.23
N ALA A 652 -6.89 11.02 28.09
CA ALA A 652 -6.77 11.14 29.53
C ALA A 652 -5.57 10.31 30.00
N THR A 653 -4.57 10.96 30.60
CA THR A 653 -3.40 10.30 31.19
C THR A 653 -3.53 10.33 32.69
N LYS A 654 -3.53 9.17 33.33
CA LYS A 654 -3.50 9.09 34.80
C LYS A 654 -2.06 9.20 35.30
N PHE A 655 -1.83 10.15 36.17
CA PHE A 655 -0.53 10.35 36.79
C PHE A 655 -0.65 10.33 38.34
N VAL A 656 0.48 10.05 38.96
CA VAL A 656 0.62 10.08 40.42
C VAL A 656 1.68 11.14 40.74
N ALA A 657 1.26 12.23 41.39
CA ALA A 657 2.15 13.28 41.88
C ALA A 657 2.27 13.25 43.41
N GLN A 658 3.26 13.97 43.99
CA GLN A 658 3.31 14.21 45.41
C GLN A 658 2.08 15.04 45.81
N GLY A 659 1.11 14.38 46.44
CA GLY A 659 -0.16 14.98 46.85
C GLY A 659 -1.43 14.34 46.30
N GLY A 660 -1.33 13.34 45.47
CA GLY A 660 -2.48 12.58 44.94
C GLY A 660 -2.36 12.11 43.49
N SER A 661 -3.30 11.33 43.03
CA SER A 661 -3.44 10.94 41.63
C SER A 661 -4.39 11.92 40.92
N GLY A 662 -4.03 12.29 39.70
CA GLY A 662 -4.83 13.17 38.84
C GLY A 662 -4.95 12.65 37.41
N ILE A 663 -5.77 13.33 36.64
CA ILE A 663 -5.93 13.06 35.18
C ILE A 663 -5.51 14.32 34.45
N ALA A 664 -4.55 14.18 33.56
CA ALA A 664 -4.15 15.22 32.61
C ALA A 664 -4.79 14.94 31.24
N TRP A 665 -5.42 15.94 30.68
CA TRP A 665 -6.12 15.85 29.40
C TRP A 665 -5.29 16.43 28.27
N SER A 666 -5.44 15.87 27.06
CA SER A 666 -4.96 16.44 25.80
C SER A 666 -5.89 16.08 24.66
N LYS A 667 -5.72 16.75 23.51
CA LYS A 667 -6.50 16.49 22.28
C LYS A 667 -5.64 15.84 21.22
N THR A 668 -6.25 15.00 20.42
CA THR A 668 -5.64 14.51 19.17
C THR A 668 -6.36 15.06 17.95
N LYS A 669 -5.62 15.25 16.89
CA LYS A 669 -6.13 15.60 15.56
C LYS A 669 -5.34 14.80 14.52
N GLY A 670 -6.03 14.18 13.56
CA GLY A 670 -5.38 13.35 12.53
C GLY A 670 -5.46 11.84 12.77
N LEU A 671 -6.13 11.40 13.83
CA LEU A 671 -6.39 9.99 14.15
C LEU A 671 -7.88 9.69 13.94
N LYS A 672 -8.21 9.07 12.80
CA LYS A 672 -9.57 8.63 12.47
C LYS A 672 -9.75 7.17 12.88
N VAL A 673 -10.49 6.92 13.95
CA VAL A 673 -10.61 5.60 14.56
C VAL A 673 -12.08 5.19 14.66
N ASN A 674 -12.49 4.15 13.91
CA ASN A 674 -13.81 3.54 14.04
C ASN A 674 -13.80 2.39 15.04
N VAL A 675 -12.80 1.53 14.95
CA VAL A 675 -12.61 0.37 15.83
C VAL A 675 -11.16 0.31 16.27
N ALA A 676 -10.92 -0.10 17.50
CA ALA A 676 -9.59 -0.27 18.04
C ALA A 676 -9.55 -1.43 19.03
N ASP A 677 -8.40 -2.05 19.17
CA ASP A 677 -8.09 -3.03 20.21
C ASP A 677 -6.64 -2.88 20.65
N SER A 678 -6.41 -3.15 21.92
CA SER A 678 -5.08 -3.14 22.54
C SER A 678 -4.87 -4.41 23.34
N THR A 679 -3.76 -5.10 23.05
CA THR A 679 -3.39 -6.30 23.78
C THR A 679 -1.88 -6.37 24.02
N TYR A 680 -1.47 -7.07 25.06
CA TYR A 680 -0.06 -7.39 25.29
C TYR A 680 0.32 -8.66 24.51
N SER A 681 1.46 -8.58 23.83
CA SER A 681 2.15 -9.74 23.27
C SER A 681 3.54 -9.81 23.91
N GLY A 682 3.68 -10.63 24.92
CA GLY A 682 4.84 -10.60 25.80
C GLY A 682 4.92 -9.28 26.58
N ALA A 683 6.05 -8.59 26.53
CA ALA A 683 6.24 -7.30 27.20
C ALA A 683 5.80 -6.09 26.38
N GLN A 684 5.40 -6.28 25.12
CA GLN A 684 5.01 -5.17 24.24
C GLN A 684 3.49 -5.10 24.09
N GLU A 685 2.97 -3.89 24.29
CA GLU A 685 1.58 -3.56 23.99
C GLU A 685 1.45 -3.26 22.49
N THR A 686 0.50 -3.92 21.84
CA THR A 686 0.16 -3.69 20.44
C THR A 686 -1.23 -3.08 20.39
N ILE A 687 -1.33 -1.90 19.80
CA ILE A 687 -2.57 -1.15 19.64
C ILE A 687 -2.86 -1.08 18.14
N MET A 688 -4.01 -1.59 17.76
CA MET A 688 -4.46 -1.62 16.37
C MET A 688 -5.77 -0.87 16.23
N PHE A 689 -5.95 -0.21 15.09
CA PHE A 689 -7.22 0.44 14.77
C PHE A 689 -7.56 0.35 13.28
N GLY A 690 -8.82 0.56 12.96
CA GLY A 690 -9.34 0.64 11.61
C GLY A 690 -10.31 1.80 11.43
N ASN A 691 -10.46 2.26 10.20
CA ASN A 691 -11.34 3.36 9.81
C ASN A 691 -12.13 3.01 8.53
N ASP A 692 -12.59 4.01 7.77
CA ASP A 692 -13.35 3.86 6.53
C ASP A 692 -12.50 3.72 5.26
N ASP A 693 -11.20 3.92 5.34
CA ASP A 693 -10.32 3.75 4.19
C ASP A 693 -9.98 2.27 3.89
N GLY A 694 -10.31 1.39 4.84
CA GLY A 694 -10.17 -0.06 4.75
C GLY A 694 -8.80 -0.59 5.10
N PHE A 695 -7.88 0.23 5.60
CA PHE A 695 -6.63 -0.24 6.18
C PHE A 695 -6.78 -0.51 7.68
N CYS A 696 -5.96 -1.43 8.17
CA CYS A 696 -5.67 -1.56 9.58
C CYS A 696 -4.34 -0.88 9.88
N TYR A 697 -4.30 -0.14 10.97
CA TYR A 697 -3.16 0.65 11.39
C TYR A 697 -2.65 0.20 12.75
N LYS A 698 -1.34 0.30 12.94
CA LYS A 698 -0.68 0.15 14.24
C LYS A 698 -0.49 1.54 14.83
N MET A 699 -1.13 1.82 15.97
CA MET A 699 -1.02 3.08 16.71
C MET A 699 0.30 3.11 17.50
N ASP A 700 0.76 4.32 17.83
CA ASP A 700 2.03 4.58 18.53
C ASP A 700 3.25 3.97 17.81
N SER A 701 3.22 3.98 16.47
CA SER A 701 4.23 3.42 15.58
C SER A 701 4.81 4.49 14.64
N GLY A 702 6.11 4.73 14.77
CA GLY A 702 6.81 5.73 13.96
C GLY A 702 6.54 7.19 14.40
N ASN A 703 6.93 8.14 13.55
CA ASN A 703 6.94 9.57 13.82
C ASN A 703 6.02 10.37 12.89
N SER A 704 5.17 9.69 12.13
CA SER A 704 4.26 10.28 11.15
C SER A 704 2.89 9.62 11.18
N PHE A 705 1.87 10.31 10.70
CA PHE A 705 0.55 9.74 10.47
C PHE A 705 0.50 9.15 9.05
N ASP A 706 0.90 7.87 8.94
CA ASP A 706 1.02 7.13 7.67
C ASP A 706 1.82 7.91 6.60
N GLY A 707 2.98 8.46 7.01
CA GLY A 707 3.85 9.29 6.17
C GLY A 707 3.54 10.79 6.18
N GLY A 708 2.39 11.22 6.68
CA GLY A 708 2.04 12.63 6.86
C GLY A 708 2.63 13.23 8.15
N PRO A 709 2.87 14.54 8.21
CA PRO A 709 3.38 15.22 9.40
C PRO A 709 2.36 15.19 10.54
N ILE A 710 2.85 15.25 11.78
CA ILE A 710 2.05 15.39 12.99
C ILE A 710 2.06 16.85 13.42
N GLU A 711 0.94 17.55 13.25
CA GLU A 711 0.78 18.92 13.72
C GLU A 711 0.58 18.93 15.24
N SER A 712 1.64 19.20 15.99
CA SER A 712 1.63 19.25 17.46
C SER A 712 1.63 20.70 17.92
N ILE A 713 0.69 21.07 18.79
CA ILE A 713 0.52 22.44 19.27
C ILE A 713 0.38 22.44 20.79
N TYR A 714 1.26 23.18 21.45
CA TYR A 714 1.10 23.59 22.84
C TYR A 714 0.90 25.10 22.86
N GLU A 715 -0.10 25.56 23.61
CA GLU A 715 -0.30 26.98 23.90
C GLU A 715 -0.56 27.16 25.40
N SER A 716 0.28 27.97 26.05
CA SER A 716 0.10 28.28 27.48
C SER A 716 -1.05 29.29 27.69
N PRO A 717 -1.62 29.36 28.88
CA PRO A 717 -2.49 30.48 29.25
C PRO A 717 -1.72 31.79 29.27
N PHE A 718 -2.45 32.91 29.28
CA PHE A 718 -1.83 34.24 29.49
C PHE A 718 -1.40 34.41 30.96
N MET A 719 -0.10 34.40 31.17
CA MET A 719 0.52 34.50 32.50
C MET A 719 0.90 35.95 32.80
N PRO A 720 0.50 36.49 33.93
CA PRO A 720 0.88 37.85 34.34
C PRO A 720 2.33 37.92 34.81
N ILE A 721 2.96 36.83 35.16
CA ILE A 721 4.30 36.77 35.77
C ILE A 721 4.46 37.87 36.84
N THR A 722 4.04 37.62 38.04
CA THR A 722 3.93 38.64 39.12
C THR A 722 2.69 39.53 38.95
N ASP A 723 2.83 40.84 39.11
CA ASP A 723 1.72 41.82 39.01
C ASP A 723 1.29 42.08 37.56
N PRO A 724 0.02 41.84 37.18
CA PRO A 724 -0.49 42.07 35.82
C PRO A 724 -0.55 43.55 35.40
N GLN A 725 -0.40 44.48 36.31
CA GLN A 725 -0.41 45.92 36.06
C GLN A 725 0.99 46.46 35.65
N ILE A 726 2.05 45.70 36.02
CA ILE A 726 3.42 46.13 35.80
C ILE A 726 3.93 45.57 34.45
N ARG A 727 4.54 46.40 33.64
CA ARG A 727 5.16 46.01 32.39
C ARG A 727 6.50 45.33 32.62
N LYS A 728 6.77 44.28 31.87
CA LYS A 728 8.00 43.52 31.89
C LYS A 728 8.61 43.46 30.51
N THR A 729 9.93 43.44 30.42
CA THR A 729 10.64 43.23 29.15
C THR A 729 11.27 41.82 29.19
N MET A 730 10.98 41.01 28.20
CA MET A 730 11.59 39.70 28.06
C MET A 730 13.00 39.81 27.46
N TYR A 731 13.86 38.89 27.87
CA TYR A 731 15.28 38.90 27.51
C TYR A 731 15.70 37.57 26.87
N LYS A 732 15.37 36.45 27.49
CA LYS A 732 15.84 35.14 27.07
C LYS A 732 14.82 34.05 27.40
N LEU A 733 14.67 33.09 26.49
CA LEU A 733 14.02 31.82 26.72
C LEU A 733 15.07 30.73 26.89
N SER A 734 14.92 29.90 27.90
CA SER A 734 15.63 28.64 28.05
C SER A 734 14.61 27.52 28.05
N LEU A 735 14.59 26.71 26.99
CA LEU A 735 13.67 25.57 26.84
C LEU A 735 14.39 24.27 27.16
N TYR A 736 13.87 23.54 28.15
CA TYR A 736 14.33 22.20 28.50
C TYR A 736 13.46 21.19 27.75
N ALA A 737 14.07 20.40 26.87
CA ALA A 737 13.40 19.39 26.09
C ALA A 737 14.28 18.16 25.92
N GLN A 738 13.64 16.99 25.83
CA GLN A 738 14.31 15.70 25.63
C GLN A 738 13.97 15.16 24.23
N PRO A 739 14.74 15.51 23.19
CA PRO A 739 14.51 14.99 21.86
C PRO A 739 15.03 13.56 21.71
N THR A 740 14.30 12.72 20.99
CA THR A 740 14.76 11.36 20.61
C THR A 740 15.50 11.34 19.27
N GLY A 741 15.64 12.50 18.62
CA GLY A 741 16.33 12.69 17.34
C GLY A 741 16.30 14.15 16.90
N THR A 742 16.29 14.40 15.61
CA THR A 742 16.16 15.77 15.08
C THR A 742 14.85 16.41 15.55
N MET A 743 14.92 17.59 16.11
CA MET A 743 13.79 18.39 16.57
C MET A 743 13.87 19.79 15.93
N LEU A 744 12.75 20.34 15.50
CA LEU A 744 12.63 21.72 15.03
C LEU A 744 11.29 22.26 15.50
N LEU A 745 11.33 23.22 16.41
CA LEU A 745 10.14 23.81 17.04
C LEU A 745 10.00 25.27 16.61
N ASP A 746 8.81 25.66 16.23
CA ASP A 746 8.42 27.05 16.08
C ASP A 746 7.84 27.54 17.40
N VAL A 747 8.50 28.53 18.02
CA VAL A 747 8.06 29.13 19.28
C VAL A 747 7.62 30.55 19.03
N ASN A 748 6.39 30.85 19.41
CA ASN A 748 5.78 32.18 19.28
C ASN A 748 5.25 32.65 20.65
N PHE A 749 5.37 33.95 20.92
CA PHE A 749 4.81 34.59 22.11
C PHE A 749 3.63 35.47 21.71
N LYS A 750 2.54 35.39 22.45
CA LYS A 750 1.42 36.34 22.40
C LYS A 750 1.46 37.21 23.64
N ILE A 751 1.38 38.51 23.48
CA ILE A 751 1.44 39.44 24.61
C ILE A 751 0.16 40.28 24.71
N ASP A 752 -0.23 40.60 25.95
CA ASP A 752 -1.29 41.52 26.34
C ASP A 752 -2.68 41.17 25.74
N PHE A 753 -3.02 39.85 25.61
CA PHE A 753 -4.26 39.31 25.03
C PHE A 753 -4.51 39.71 23.58
N ASP A 754 -3.48 40.19 22.88
CA ASP A 754 -3.63 40.65 21.53
C ASP A 754 -3.89 39.47 20.58
N THR A 755 -4.90 39.62 19.77
CA THR A 755 -5.13 38.86 18.55
C THR A 755 -4.46 39.62 17.41
N LYS A 756 -3.84 38.92 16.51
CA LYS A 756 -2.98 39.37 15.37
C LYS A 756 -3.41 40.65 14.59
N ASN A 757 -4.53 41.27 14.93
CA ASN A 757 -5.18 42.39 14.18
C ASN A 757 -5.32 43.71 14.93
N ASP A 758 -4.91 43.81 16.20
CA ASP A 758 -5.01 45.06 16.94
C ASP A 758 -3.75 45.90 16.73
N ALA A 759 -3.94 47.07 16.14
CA ALA A 759 -2.90 47.98 15.68
C ALA A 759 -2.04 48.63 16.81
N GLY A 760 -2.08 48.11 18.01
CA GLY A 760 -1.50 48.75 19.19
C GLY A 760 -0.31 48.07 19.86
N VAL A 761 -0.11 46.76 19.66
CA VAL A 761 0.93 46.02 20.34
C VAL A 761 1.76 45.21 19.33
N VAL A 762 3.06 45.52 19.29
CA VAL A 762 3.99 44.76 18.44
C VAL A 762 4.25 43.42 19.09
N GLN A 763 3.81 42.34 18.43
CA GLN A 763 4.07 40.97 18.89
C GLN A 763 5.52 40.57 18.62
N PRO A 764 6.14 39.72 19.49
CA PRO A 764 7.47 39.20 19.24
C PRO A 764 7.55 38.37 17.96
N ASP A 765 8.72 38.37 17.34
CA ASP A 765 8.98 37.55 16.17
C ASP A 765 8.94 36.05 16.50
N LEU A 766 8.62 35.24 15.51
CA LEU A 766 8.70 33.77 15.58
C LEU A 766 10.18 33.38 15.77
N ILE A 767 10.44 32.50 16.72
CA ILE A 767 11.76 31.91 16.92
C ILE A 767 11.73 30.41 16.59
N GLN A 768 12.82 29.90 16.01
CA GLN A 768 12.98 28.48 15.72
C GLN A 768 14.01 27.85 16.62
N ILE A 769 13.61 26.84 17.36
CA ILE A 769 14.49 26.07 18.25
C ILE A 769 14.73 24.71 17.63
N GLY A 770 15.97 24.39 17.30
CA GLY A 770 16.33 23.16 16.62
C GLY A 770 17.41 22.36 17.34
N ALA A 771 17.23 21.04 17.36
CA ALA A 771 18.29 20.08 17.64
C ALA A 771 18.62 19.31 16.37
N SER A 772 19.84 19.40 15.88
CA SER A 772 20.28 18.61 14.74
C SER A 772 20.97 17.34 15.18
N GLY A 773 20.34 16.19 14.85
CA GLY A 773 21.00 14.92 14.66
C GLY A 773 21.69 14.26 15.83
N GLY A 774 20.94 13.64 16.68
CA GLY A 774 21.40 12.60 17.59
C GLY A 774 20.67 11.29 17.33
N GLY A 775 20.76 10.75 16.12
CA GLY A 775 20.40 9.37 15.95
C GLY A 775 21.34 8.53 16.82
N VAL A 776 20.82 7.94 17.90
CA VAL A 776 21.57 6.93 18.65
C VAL A 776 21.75 5.76 17.70
N SER A 777 22.90 5.70 17.04
CA SER A 777 23.29 4.51 16.28
C SER A 777 23.49 3.38 17.26
N LEU A 778 22.57 2.43 17.28
CA LEU A 778 22.72 1.23 18.10
C LEU A 778 23.99 0.49 17.66
N TYR A 779 24.88 0.21 18.63
CA TYR A 779 26.08 -0.59 18.42
C TYR A 779 25.67 -1.93 17.79
N GLY A 780 26.18 -2.22 16.60
CA GLY A 780 25.86 -3.45 15.85
C GLY A 780 24.72 -3.36 14.84
N ALA A 781 24.07 -2.20 14.63
CA ALA A 781 23.14 -2.04 13.54
C ALA A 781 23.88 -2.05 12.18
N SER A 782 23.33 -2.76 11.19
CA SER A 782 23.93 -2.91 9.85
C SER A 782 24.14 -1.59 9.08
N THR A 783 23.51 -0.51 9.55
CA THR A 783 23.62 0.85 9.00
C THR A 783 24.64 1.74 9.72
N SER A 784 25.23 1.25 10.81
CA SER A 784 26.20 2.00 11.62
C SER A 784 27.64 1.63 11.24
N VAL A 785 28.23 2.36 10.31
CA VAL A 785 29.63 2.18 9.91
C VAL A 785 30.55 3.02 10.82
N TYR A 786 31.52 2.38 11.47
CA TYR A 786 32.54 3.06 12.29
C TYR A 786 33.27 4.11 11.45
N GLY A 787 33.24 5.39 11.90
CA GLY A 787 33.86 6.49 11.19
C GLY A 787 33.01 7.18 10.11
N GLY A 788 31.74 6.80 9.97
CA GLY A 788 30.80 7.49 9.07
C GLY A 788 30.47 8.91 9.58
N SER A 789 30.47 9.90 8.68
CA SER A 789 30.22 11.33 9.03
C SER A 789 28.82 11.59 9.63
N SER A 790 27.91 10.63 9.52
CA SER A 790 26.55 10.67 10.07
C SER A 790 26.37 9.91 11.39
N VAL A 791 27.41 9.25 11.90
CA VAL A 791 27.38 8.45 13.12
C VAL A 791 28.12 9.20 14.24
N LYS A 792 27.34 9.77 15.15
CA LYS A 792 27.91 10.35 16.38
C LYS A 792 27.82 9.33 17.51
N TYR A 793 28.96 8.89 18.01
CA TYR A 793 29.06 8.09 19.22
C TYR A 793 28.87 8.96 20.47
N GLY A 794 27.88 8.64 21.29
CA GLY A 794 27.80 9.11 22.69
C GLY A 794 27.52 10.61 22.89
N GLY A 795 26.90 11.28 21.94
CA GLY A 795 26.39 12.63 22.15
C GLY A 795 25.08 12.59 22.93
N ASN A 796 25.08 12.99 24.21
CA ASN A 796 23.84 13.49 24.81
C ASN A 796 23.32 14.62 23.92
N LEU A 797 22.09 14.56 23.46
CA LEU A 797 21.40 15.71 22.87
C LEU A 797 21.38 16.80 23.92
N ASP A 798 21.74 18.02 23.55
CA ASP A 798 21.59 19.17 24.46
C ASP A 798 20.12 19.21 24.91
N GLN A 799 19.92 19.16 26.22
CA GLN A 799 18.57 19.19 26.80
C GLN A 799 18.09 20.61 27.05
N VAL A 800 18.97 21.60 26.84
CA VAL A 800 18.68 23.01 27.12
C VAL A 800 18.97 23.85 25.87
N TYR A 801 17.96 24.52 25.38
CA TYR A 801 18.00 25.39 24.22
C TYR A 801 17.77 26.83 24.63
N PHE A 802 18.60 27.75 24.14
CA PHE A 802 18.58 29.16 24.53
C PHE A 802 18.29 30.03 23.32
N GLU A 803 17.32 30.98 23.48
CA GLU A 803 17.03 31.99 22.48
C GLU A 803 16.83 33.36 23.13
N ASN A 804 17.35 34.42 22.51
CA ASN A 804 17.15 35.77 22.94
C ASN A 804 15.78 36.28 22.48
N LEU A 805 15.11 37.00 23.36
CA LEU A 805 13.78 37.51 23.14
C LEU A 805 13.78 39.04 23.12
N VAL A 806 12.90 39.59 22.31
CA VAL A 806 12.60 41.04 22.28
C VAL A 806 11.08 41.21 22.44
N GLY A 807 10.68 42.00 23.40
CA GLY A 807 9.27 42.32 23.64
C GLY A 807 9.01 42.87 25.03
N SER A 808 7.94 43.60 25.21
CA SER A 808 7.51 44.16 26.49
C SER A 808 6.04 43.88 26.70
N PHE A 809 5.68 43.27 27.82
CA PHE A 809 4.37 42.71 28.10
C PHE A 809 3.88 42.99 29.52
N LYS A 810 2.58 42.96 29.72
CA LYS A 810 1.94 42.81 31.03
C LYS A 810 1.57 41.35 31.30
N THR A 811 1.02 40.71 30.27
CA THR A 811 0.72 39.29 30.26
C THR A 811 1.32 38.62 29.02
N VAL A 812 1.76 37.37 29.13
CA VAL A 812 2.38 36.61 28.05
C VAL A 812 1.86 35.20 27.98
N ALA A 813 1.59 34.72 26.77
CA ALA A 813 1.35 33.33 26.46
C ALA A 813 2.41 32.84 25.46
N MET A 814 2.85 31.60 25.62
CA MET A 814 3.81 30.93 24.74
C MET A 814 3.10 29.86 23.93
N ARG A 815 3.35 29.83 22.64
CA ARG A 815 2.88 28.81 21.74
C ARG A 815 4.07 28.09 21.11
N ILE A 816 4.11 26.77 21.24
CA ILE A 816 5.09 25.89 20.62
C ILE A 816 4.38 25.03 19.59
N THR A 817 4.90 25.01 18.38
CA THR A 817 4.36 24.19 17.27
C THR A 817 5.45 23.34 16.64
N ASP A 818 5.08 22.12 16.30
CA ASP A 818 5.84 21.23 15.41
C ASP A 818 4.88 20.63 14.38
N ASN A 819 5.20 20.79 13.12
CA ASN A 819 4.44 20.20 12.00
C ASN A 819 5.39 19.41 11.10
N SER A 820 5.95 18.35 11.67
CA SER A 820 6.99 17.56 11.01
C SER A 820 6.79 16.06 11.17
N THR A 821 7.54 15.29 10.38
CA THR A 821 7.73 13.85 10.53
C THR A 821 8.97 13.52 11.39
N ASN A 822 9.52 14.50 12.09
CA ASN A 822 10.67 14.31 12.96
C ASN A 822 10.35 13.42 14.17
N PRO A 823 11.34 12.76 14.75
CA PRO A 823 11.20 11.98 15.97
C PRO A 823 10.50 12.71 17.10
N THR A 824 9.99 11.96 18.06
CA THR A 824 9.31 12.49 19.23
C THR A 824 10.29 13.23 20.14
N PHE A 825 9.75 14.14 20.91
CA PHE A 825 10.47 14.87 21.96
C PHE A 825 9.52 15.10 23.15
N THR A 826 10.09 15.34 24.31
CA THR A 826 9.33 15.73 25.53
C THR A 826 9.75 17.13 25.91
N LEU A 827 8.78 18.00 26.18
CA LEU A 827 8.97 19.35 26.75
C LEU A 827 8.88 19.24 28.27
N ASP A 828 9.93 19.61 29.00
CA ASP A 828 9.97 19.50 30.47
C ASP A 828 9.68 20.84 31.15
N THR A 829 10.45 21.87 30.79
CA THR A 829 10.37 23.18 31.46
C THR A 829 10.77 24.29 30.50
N ALA A 830 10.10 25.41 30.56
CA ALA A 830 10.53 26.64 29.95
C ALA A 830 10.89 27.66 31.03
N VAL A 831 12.01 28.34 30.89
CA VAL A 831 12.44 29.42 31.81
C VAL A 831 12.52 30.72 31.02
N LEU A 832 11.72 31.70 31.42
CA LEU A 832 11.72 33.03 30.84
C LEU A 832 12.54 33.98 31.73
N GLU A 833 13.56 34.57 31.15
CA GLU A 833 14.31 35.65 31.80
C GLU A 833 13.70 37.02 31.41
N TYR A 834 13.36 37.82 32.40
CA TYR A 834 12.68 39.09 32.18
C TYR A 834 13.17 40.16 33.18
N ARG A 835 12.89 41.40 32.83
CA ARG A 835 13.08 42.56 33.71
C ARG A 835 11.76 43.25 33.95
N GLN A 836 11.46 43.48 35.19
CA GLN A 836 10.29 44.26 35.63
C GLN A 836 10.60 45.77 35.54
N HIS A 837 9.64 46.56 35.03
CA HIS A 837 9.70 48.02 35.06
C HIS A 837 9.12 48.56 36.39
N ASP A 838 9.57 49.74 36.79
CA ASP A 838 8.97 50.42 37.93
C ASP A 838 7.52 50.81 37.62
N ARG A 839 6.68 50.83 38.66
CA ARG A 839 5.34 51.42 38.53
C ARG A 839 5.47 52.88 38.12
N GLN A 840 4.99 53.27 36.98
CA GLN A 840 4.82 54.66 36.57
C GLN A 840 3.42 55.15 36.93
#